data_e785649cf9caf69a32cbbfd205d255b3
#
_entry.id   e785649cf9caf69a32cbbfd205d255b3
#
_cell.length_a   1.000
_cell.length_b   1.000
_cell.length_c   1.000
_cell.angle_alpha   90.00
_cell.angle_beta   90.00
_cell.angle_gamma   90.00
#
_symmetry.space_group_name_H-M   'P 1'
#
loop_
_entity.id
_entity.type
_entity.pdbx_description
1 polymer ?
#
loop_
_entity_poly.entity_id
_entity_poly.type
_entity_poly.pdbx_seq_one_letter_code
_entity_poly.pdbx_strand_id
1 'polypeptide(L)'
;MKKLFYLLLLLTTFLFSQNSCIGCHNGIEHIRDNSSKMMQEILAKAEEAGAKGNDCVVCHGGNPNISDKNASHSGTLKYFLEHKGPKEFYPSPTSQWININTCGMCHAEQVKAQWNSLMNTEAGKIHGALWSFGKADGYNHTESNYDANNTHERLGTKTYQEYMKMLSQKEPQAFPKKSKKIAKAPTADEVEKDPLLSVYTYLRQECLRCHTGGKGRSRRGDFRGMGCASCHIPYSNEGFYEGNDSKISHSEAGHMLSHQIQSSRKVKVNVHGTHYSGVPVETCTTCHNRGKRIGVSYQGLMETSYGATFDADGNGQPKLHTKRYLHLTEDIHYSKGMLCQDCHTSNDMHGDGFMTGANLGAVEIECQDCHGTTKKYPWELPLGYSDEFELKAKTGKARGTTKTLAEYLKKGAIPKDKGDGFLLSARGNPLTKAVRHGNKVMMHLASGKDIELKPLKYLKEQKKLSKKALVAMDKIEAHTDKLECYTCHATWAPQCYGCHVKIDYSEGKQNPDYLAASHAHDIHGQTGEKTLKDFLVDGKVTETRSYLRWEDPALSVNGEGRVSPTIPGCQTTITVIGKEGKALLQNHIVKIPNVEGAGKEGQNSITMSQVNPHTISKKSRTCESCHTSKKALGMGIEGGKYFADQTKTTIVDLMTADGKVLPKKVDEQIPAIVNLKHDYSVMVDENGTQVQTVDNHWKLANPLSKKQRDILDRQGACYACHQNIPEGDLAISAMNHMANMVGVEIDKEKHGEILSKTVKISAWVQVGVPLLLLFGLIIWWVRKER
;
A
#
# COMPACT_ATOMS: atom_id res chain seq x y z
N MET A 1 61.25 -42.48 14.22
CA MET A 1 60.12 -42.33 15.15
C MET A 1 59.74 -40.89 15.50
N LYS A 2 60.65 -39.99 15.84
CA LYS A 2 60.29 -38.61 16.17
C LYS A 2 59.65 -37.82 15.02
N LYS A 3 60.04 -38.00 13.75
CA LYS A 3 59.41 -37.34 12.59
C LYS A 3 58.03 -37.85 12.26
N LEU A 4 57.73 -39.11 12.55
CA LEU A 4 56.41 -39.72 12.33
C LEU A 4 55.41 -39.24 13.40
N PHE A 5 55.90 -38.98 14.63
CA PHE A 5 55.10 -38.45 15.74
C PHE A 5 54.69 -37.01 15.52
N TYR A 6 55.56 -36.16 14.94
CA TYR A 6 55.21 -34.80 14.55
C TYR A 6 54.26 -34.74 13.35
N LEU A 7 54.32 -35.68 12.41
CA LEU A 7 53.41 -35.78 11.32
C LEU A 7 51.99 -36.25 11.75
N LEU A 8 51.95 -37.15 12.77
CA LEU A 8 50.67 -37.56 13.37
C LEU A 8 50.08 -36.42 14.23
N LEU A 9 50.90 -35.64 14.95
CA LEU A 9 50.39 -34.45 15.68
C LEU A 9 49.90 -33.36 14.75
N LEU A 10 50.55 -33.14 13.61
CA LEU A 10 50.09 -32.20 12.59
C LEU A 10 48.82 -32.69 11.88
N LEU A 11 48.64 -34.01 11.67
CA LEU A 11 47.42 -34.57 11.14
C LEU A 11 46.27 -34.51 12.15
N THR A 12 46.51 -34.62 13.43
CA THR A 12 45.46 -34.52 14.45
C THR A 12 45.04 -33.07 14.71
N THR A 13 45.90 -32.09 14.48
CA THR A 13 45.51 -30.68 14.54
C THR A 13 44.72 -30.18 13.32
N PHE A 14 44.76 -30.88 12.20
CA PHE A 14 43.93 -30.58 11.05
C PHE A 14 42.52 -31.20 11.10
N LEU A 15 42.24 -32.09 12.04
CA LEU A 15 40.94 -32.80 12.19
C LEU A 15 39.98 -32.09 13.16
N PHE A 16 40.35 -30.94 13.78
CA PHE A 16 39.52 -30.28 14.78
C PHE A 16 39.06 -28.87 14.42
N SER A 17 38.80 -28.57 13.16
CA SER A 17 38.18 -27.33 12.77
C SER A 17 37.27 -27.47 11.58
N GLN A 18 36.47 -28.53 11.52
CA GLN A 18 35.28 -28.44 10.70
C GLN A 18 34.19 -27.80 11.58
N ASN A 19 33.80 -26.59 11.20
CA ASN A 19 32.61 -25.93 11.66
C ASN A 19 31.45 -26.94 11.50
N SER A 20 30.88 -27.42 12.62
CA SER A 20 29.91 -28.51 12.61
C SER A 20 28.64 -28.12 11.84
N CYS A 21 28.25 -26.85 11.90
CA CYS A 21 27.09 -26.34 11.18
C CYS A 21 27.30 -26.41 9.65
N ILE A 22 28.36 -25.79 9.14
CA ILE A 22 28.68 -25.77 7.69
C ILE A 22 29.10 -27.18 7.20
N GLY A 23 29.66 -28.00 8.08
CA GLY A 23 30.01 -29.41 7.74
C GLY A 23 28.79 -30.21 7.32
N CYS A 24 27.65 -30.01 7.95
CA CYS A 24 26.37 -30.60 7.60
C CYS A 24 25.58 -29.78 6.54
N HIS A 25 25.54 -28.47 6.70
CA HIS A 25 24.85 -27.53 5.81
C HIS A 25 25.80 -26.99 4.72
N ASN A 26 26.52 -27.91 4.08
CA ASN A 26 27.43 -27.56 3.00
C ASN A 26 26.63 -27.02 1.80
N GLY A 27 26.96 -25.81 1.38
CA GLY A 27 26.26 -25.12 0.30
C GLY A 27 25.24 -24.09 0.75
N ILE A 28 24.98 -23.95 2.06
CA ILE A 28 24.11 -22.88 2.56
C ILE A 28 24.73 -21.50 2.24
N GLU A 29 23.91 -20.60 1.80
CA GLU A 29 24.34 -19.24 1.49
C GLU A 29 24.69 -18.48 2.78
N HIS A 30 25.81 -17.77 2.78
CA HIS A 30 26.08 -16.79 3.82
C HIS A 30 24.94 -15.76 3.88
N ILE A 31 24.48 -15.46 5.10
CA ILE A 31 23.38 -14.52 5.31
C ILE A 31 23.69 -13.11 4.74
N ARG A 32 24.99 -12.77 4.69
CA ARG A 32 25.57 -11.59 4.05
C ARG A 32 27.04 -11.77 3.76
N ASP A 33 27.59 -10.86 2.95
CA ASP A 33 29.02 -10.74 2.75
C ASP A 33 29.74 -10.50 4.09
N ASN A 34 30.82 -11.25 4.35
CA ASN A 34 31.58 -11.19 5.58
C ASN A 34 32.23 -9.83 5.83
N SER A 35 32.45 -9.01 4.81
CA SER A 35 32.97 -7.63 4.94
C SER A 35 31.92 -6.63 5.41
N SER A 36 30.65 -7.01 5.43
CA SER A 36 29.56 -6.15 5.88
C SER A 36 29.65 -5.90 7.38
N LYS A 37 29.30 -4.68 7.82
CA LYS A 37 29.29 -4.33 9.26
C LYS A 37 28.45 -5.30 10.08
N MET A 38 27.32 -5.74 9.55
CA MET A 38 26.42 -6.70 10.21
C MET A 38 27.14 -8.03 10.46
N MET A 39 27.84 -8.57 9.45
CA MET A 39 28.57 -9.83 9.62
C MET A 39 29.76 -9.68 10.55
N GLN A 40 30.48 -8.58 10.51
CA GLN A 40 31.56 -8.31 11.43
C GLN A 40 31.10 -8.31 12.90
N GLU A 41 29.93 -7.73 13.19
CA GLU A 41 29.32 -7.77 14.52
C GLU A 41 28.84 -9.18 14.91
N ILE A 42 28.30 -9.95 13.95
CA ILE A 42 27.90 -11.36 14.19
C ILE A 42 29.11 -12.24 14.47
N LEU A 43 30.18 -12.11 13.67
CA LEU A 43 31.44 -12.86 13.87
C LEU A 43 32.08 -12.54 15.21
N ALA A 44 32.10 -11.27 15.60
CA ALA A 44 32.63 -10.85 16.92
C ALA A 44 31.82 -11.48 18.06
N LYS A 45 30.49 -11.51 17.96
CA LYS A 45 29.63 -12.16 18.96
C LYS A 45 29.80 -13.68 19.01
N ALA A 46 30.02 -14.32 17.88
CA ALA A 46 30.35 -15.75 17.85
C ALA A 46 31.68 -16.04 18.54
N GLU A 47 32.71 -15.18 18.35
CA GLU A 47 33.99 -15.30 19.02
C GLU A 47 33.87 -15.06 20.52
N GLU A 48 33.17 -14.02 20.99
CA GLU A 48 32.86 -13.76 22.39
C GLU A 48 32.12 -14.94 23.05
N ALA A 49 31.24 -15.62 22.31
CA ALA A 49 30.53 -16.80 22.80
C ALA A 49 31.37 -18.09 22.82
N GLY A 50 32.63 -18.04 22.38
CA GLY A 50 33.48 -19.21 22.25
C GLY A 50 33.14 -20.11 21.04
N ALA A 51 32.45 -19.58 20.06
CA ALA A 51 31.99 -20.29 18.86
C ALA A 51 32.67 -19.76 17.58
N LYS A 52 33.95 -19.40 17.65
CA LYS A 52 34.69 -18.88 16.50
C LYS A 52 34.57 -19.77 15.28
N GLY A 53 34.15 -19.19 14.16
CA GLY A 53 33.89 -19.92 12.92
C GLY A 53 32.49 -20.62 12.84
N ASN A 54 31.64 -20.50 13.87
CA ASN A 54 30.29 -21.00 13.95
C ASN A 54 29.29 -19.86 14.20
N ASP A 55 29.30 -18.85 13.35
CA ASP A 55 28.49 -17.62 13.45
C ASP A 55 26.98 -17.87 13.38
N CYS A 56 26.54 -18.99 12.82
CA CYS A 56 25.13 -19.43 12.78
C CYS A 56 24.47 -19.44 14.16
N VAL A 57 25.22 -19.79 15.22
CA VAL A 57 24.68 -19.86 16.59
C VAL A 57 24.23 -18.52 17.15
N VAL A 58 24.70 -17.40 16.61
CA VAL A 58 24.29 -16.06 17.04
C VAL A 58 22.80 -15.80 16.78
N CYS A 59 22.26 -16.40 15.72
CA CYS A 59 20.85 -16.30 15.37
C CYS A 59 20.09 -17.59 15.73
N HIS A 60 20.67 -18.76 15.40
CA HIS A 60 19.98 -20.03 15.55
C HIS A 60 20.14 -20.69 16.94
N GLY A 61 21.10 -20.29 17.75
CA GLY A 61 21.44 -21.06 18.95
C GLY A 61 22.05 -22.42 18.60
N GLY A 62 21.72 -23.46 19.35
CA GLY A 62 22.26 -24.81 19.15
C GLY A 62 23.65 -25.02 19.73
N ASN A 63 24.20 -26.20 19.53
CA ASN A 63 25.52 -26.55 19.97
C ASN A 63 26.49 -26.81 18.80
N PRO A 64 27.41 -25.89 18.50
CA PRO A 64 28.29 -25.99 17.34
C PRO A 64 29.40 -27.02 17.48
N ASN A 65 29.58 -27.58 18.65
CA ASN A 65 30.69 -28.50 18.94
C ASN A 65 30.31 -29.97 18.84
N ILE A 66 29.07 -30.27 18.42
CA ILE A 66 28.52 -31.61 18.33
C ILE A 66 28.08 -31.86 16.90
N SER A 67 28.44 -33.02 16.32
CA SER A 67 28.04 -33.39 14.96
C SER A 67 26.76 -34.24 14.89
N ASP A 68 26.23 -34.72 16.01
CA ASP A 68 24.93 -35.39 16.05
C ASP A 68 23.81 -34.40 15.75
N LYS A 69 22.92 -34.80 14.85
CA LYS A 69 21.83 -33.94 14.36
C LYS A 69 20.94 -33.39 15.49
N ASN A 70 20.52 -34.25 16.40
CA ASN A 70 19.58 -33.83 17.46
C ASN A 70 20.25 -32.98 18.52
N ALA A 71 21.47 -33.35 18.91
CA ALA A 71 22.23 -32.62 19.92
C ALA A 71 22.75 -31.28 19.42
N SER A 72 23.12 -31.14 18.14
CA SER A 72 23.53 -29.88 17.55
C SER A 72 22.35 -28.91 17.39
N HIS A 73 21.15 -29.40 17.15
CA HIS A 73 19.90 -28.64 17.01
C HIS A 73 19.13 -28.52 18.33
N SER A 74 19.82 -28.52 19.47
CA SER A 74 19.22 -28.34 20.79
C SER A 74 20.03 -27.37 21.67
N GLY A 75 19.35 -26.69 22.57
CA GLY A 75 19.97 -25.78 23.51
C GLY A 75 20.62 -24.53 22.88
N THR A 76 21.52 -23.93 23.62
CA THR A 76 22.30 -22.75 23.19
C THR A 76 23.56 -22.62 24.06
N LEU A 77 24.47 -21.76 23.64
CA LEU A 77 25.68 -21.47 24.43
C LEU A 77 25.35 -20.59 25.65
N LYS A 78 26.05 -20.81 26.77
CA LYS A 78 25.86 -20.08 28.03
C LYS A 78 25.95 -18.57 27.84
N TYR A 79 26.85 -18.11 26.99
CA TYR A 79 27.00 -16.68 26.64
C TYR A 79 25.66 -16.05 26.20
N PHE A 80 24.90 -16.70 25.31
CA PHE A 80 23.65 -16.15 24.81
C PHE A 80 22.54 -16.09 25.86
N LEU A 81 22.50 -17.03 26.80
CA LEU A 81 21.57 -16.99 27.93
C LEU A 81 21.83 -15.77 28.82
N GLU A 82 23.11 -15.41 29.03
CA GLU A 82 23.53 -14.26 29.83
C GLU A 82 23.39 -12.93 29.11
N HIS A 83 23.45 -12.92 27.76
CA HIS A 83 23.47 -11.71 26.93
C HIS A 83 22.19 -11.50 26.07
N LYS A 84 21.05 -12.07 26.52
CA LYS A 84 19.73 -11.94 25.85
C LYS A 84 19.72 -12.45 24.41
N GLY A 85 20.57 -13.40 24.07
CA GLY A 85 20.62 -14.09 22.80
C GLY A 85 19.60 -15.23 22.69
N PRO A 86 19.79 -16.13 21.69
CA PRO A 86 18.97 -17.33 21.56
C PRO A 86 18.93 -18.13 22.87
N LYS A 87 17.75 -18.59 23.26
CA LYS A 87 17.55 -19.39 24.48
C LYS A 87 17.61 -20.89 24.21
N GLU A 88 17.35 -21.26 23.00
CA GLU A 88 17.29 -22.62 22.46
C GLU A 88 17.73 -22.59 21.00
N PHE A 89 17.74 -23.73 20.34
CA PHE A 89 17.89 -23.79 18.89
C PHE A 89 16.62 -23.27 18.20
N TYR A 90 16.78 -22.30 17.29
CA TYR A 90 15.73 -21.67 16.54
C TYR A 90 15.81 -21.96 15.03
N PRO A 91 15.05 -22.89 14.47
CA PRO A 91 15.00 -23.12 13.04
C PRO A 91 14.59 -21.86 12.24
N SER A 92 13.67 -21.06 12.80
CA SER A 92 13.19 -19.79 12.23
C SER A 92 13.53 -18.61 13.14
N PRO A 93 14.78 -18.16 13.20
CA PRO A 93 15.21 -17.12 14.14
C PRO A 93 14.59 -15.74 13.90
N THR A 94 13.95 -15.54 12.76
CA THR A 94 13.27 -14.29 12.38
C THR A 94 11.82 -14.21 12.86
N SER A 95 11.26 -15.32 13.38
CA SER A 95 9.87 -15.37 13.82
C SER A 95 9.55 -14.28 14.81
N GLN A 96 8.37 -13.65 14.63
CA GLN A 96 7.85 -12.60 15.50
C GLN A 96 7.89 -12.96 16.99
N TRP A 97 7.72 -14.25 17.33
CA TRP A 97 7.58 -14.74 18.69
C TRP A 97 8.90 -14.86 19.45
N ILE A 98 10.02 -14.94 18.72
CA ILE A 98 11.34 -15.14 19.30
C ILE A 98 12.38 -14.11 18.84
N ASN A 99 12.07 -13.29 17.85
CA ASN A 99 13.04 -12.38 17.23
C ASN A 99 13.64 -11.34 18.19
N ILE A 100 13.05 -11.15 19.35
CA ILE A 100 13.66 -10.32 20.43
C ILE A 100 14.99 -10.90 20.94
N ASN A 101 15.13 -12.24 20.90
CA ASN A 101 16.33 -12.95 21.33
C ASN A 101 17.32 -13.21 20.18
N THR A 102 17.02 -12.81 18.97
CA THR A 102 17.85 -12.99 17.77
C THR A 102 18.12 -11.64 17.12
N CYS A 103 17.29 -11.18 16.17
CA CYS A 103 17.42 -9.84 15.59
C CYS A 103 17.43 -8.73 16.64
N GLY A 104 16.67 -8.90 17.71
CA GLY A 104 16.54 -7.94 18.82
C GLY A 104 17.81 -7.73 19.64
N MET A 105 18.81 -8.63 19.57
CA MET A 105 20.11 -8.40 20.18
C MET A 105 20.78 -7.12 19.65
N CYS A 106 20.57 -6.81 18.37
CA CYS A 106 21.11 -5.63 17.70
C CYS A 106 20.03 -4.61 17.28
N HIS A 107 18.81 -5.07 16.98
CA HIS A 107 17.70 -4.28 16.45
C HIS A 107 16.49 -4.23 17.42
N ALA A 108 16.76 -4.09 18.72
CA ALA A 108 15.72 -4.15 19.76
C ALA A 108 14.60 -3.13 19.58
N GLU A 109 14.92 -1.92 19.09
CA GLU A 109 13.93 -0.86 18.88
C GLU A 109 12.93 -1.25 17.78
N GLN A 110 13.42 -1.73 16.63
CA GLN A 110 12.59 -2.17 15.50
C GLN A 110 11.73 -3.37 15.89
N VAL A 111 12.30 -4.35 16.58
CA VAL A 111 11.57 -5.53 17.05
C VAL A 111 10.44 -5.15 18.00
N LYS A 112 10.69 -4.23 18.94
CA LYS A 112 9.66 -3.76 19.88
C LYS A 112 8.57 -2.94 19.18
N ALA A 113 8.97 -1.99 18.33
CA ALA A 113 8.03 -1.12 17.62
C ALA A 113 7.12 -1.90 16.67
N GLN A 114 7.62 -2.97 16.04
CA GLN A 114 6.88 -3.80 15.12
C GLN A 114 5.60 -4.39 15.74
N TRP A 115 5.58 -4.67 17.03
CA TRP A 115 4.38 -5.18 17.72
C TRP A 115 3.20 -4.21 17.64
N ASN A 116 3.45 -2.91 17.59
CA ASN A 116 2.42 -1.88 17.49
C ASN A 116 2.20 -1.39 16.05
N SER A 117 3.01 -1.84 15.11
CA SER A 117 2.87 -1.42 13.71
C SER A 117 1.53 -1.86 13.11
N LEU A 118 0.99 -1.06 12.21
CA LEU A 118 -0.27 -1.36 11.52
C LEU A 118 -0.17 -2.66 10.71
N MET A 119 1.00 -2.96 10.12
CA MET A 119 1.25 -4.19 9.36
C MET A 119 1.22 -5.45 10.23
N ASN A 120 1.40 -5.31 11.53
CA ASN A 120 1.38 -6.43 12.46
C ASN A 120 0.07 -6.55 13.22
N THR A 121 -0.47 -5.44 13.73
CA THR A 121 -1.77 -5.40 14.43
C THR A 121 -2.95 -5.64 13.50
N GLU A 122 -2.85 -5.22 12.26
CA GLU A 122 -3.92 -5.18 11.24
C GLU A 122 -5.20 -4.47 11.71
N ALA A 123 -5.09 -3.59 12.71
CA ALA A 123 -6.23 -2.94 13.35
C ALA A 123 -7.17 -2.24 12.34
N GLY A 124 -6.64 -1.60 11.31
CA GLY A 124 -7.46 -0.99 10.26
C GLY A 124 -8.26 -1.99 9.44
N LYS A 125 -7.66 -3.12 9.07
CA LYS A 125 -8.34 -4.18 8.32
C LYS A 125 -9.42 -4.85 9.16
N ILE A 126 -9.13 -5.10 10.43
CA ILE A 126 -10.08 -5.67 11.40
C ILE A 126 -11.26 -4.73 11.55
N HIS A 127 -11.01 -3.45 11.81
CA HIS A 127 -12.06 -2.45 11.94
C HIS A 127 -12.95 -2.37 10.69
N GLY A 128 -12.36 -2.35 9.49
CA GLY A 128 -13.13 -2.30 8.25
C GLY A 128 -14.05 -3.50 8.04
N ALA A 129 -13.63 -4.71 8.44
CA ALA A 129 -14.48 -5.89 8.35
C ALA A 129 -15.56 -5.88 9.44
N LEU A 130 -15.21 -5.52 10.68
CA LEU A 130 -16.19 -5.37 11.77
C LEU A 130 -17.23 -4.31 11.44
N TRP A 131 -16.80 -3.20 10.80
CA TRP A 131 -17.71 -2.17 10.29
C TRP A 131 -18.73 -2.76 9.33
N SER A 132 -18.27 -3.50 8.31
CA SER A 132 -19.16 -4.10 7.31
C SER A 132 -20.19 -5.05 7.90
N PHE A 133 -19.92 -5.64 9.07
CA PHE A 133 -20.83 -6.53 9.81
C PHE A 133 -21.55 -5.84 10.97
N GLY A 134 -21.43 -4.53 11.12
CA GLY A 134 -22.08 -3.78 12.21
C GLY A 134 -21.55 -4.09 13.61
N LYS A 135 -20.33 -4.61 13.71
CA LYS A 135 -19.67 -4.96 14.99
C LYS A 135 -18.62 -3.95 15.43
N ALA A 136 -18.30 -2.96 14.59
CA ALA A 136 -17.48 -1.81 14.98
C ALA A 136 -18.36 -0.62 15.36
N ASP A 137 -17.92 0.14 16.36
CA ASP A 137 -18.57 1.36 16.82
C ASP A 137 -17.77 2.60 16.36
N GLY A 138 -18.38 3.39 15.52
CA GLY A 138 -17.80 4.62 14.98
C GLY A 138 -16.42 4.40 14.35
N TYR A 139 -15.44 5.22 14.70
CA TYR A 139 -14.09 5.19 14.15
C TYR A 139 -13.06 4.55 15.10
N ASN A 140 -13.50 3.82 16.11
CA ASN A 140 -12.65 3.26 17.16
C ASN A 140 -11.94 1.99 16.71
N HIS A 141 -10.60 2.01 16.70
CA HIS A 141 -9.77 0.87 16.33
C HIS A 141 -9.33 0.09 17.58
N THR A 142 -10.27 -0.60 18.21
CA THR A 142 -10.06 -1.25 19.53
C THR A 142 -9.64 -2.72 19.43
N GLU A 143 -9.67 -3.32 18.25
CA GLU A 143 -9.34 -4.72 18.04
C GLU A 143 -8.15 -4.90 17.11
N SER A 144 -7.33 -5.92 17.38
CA SER A 144 -6.12 -6.27 16.64
C SER A 144 -5.86 -7.77 16.68
N ASN A 145 -4.80 -8.23 15.98
CA ASN A 145 -4.42 -9.64 15.96
C ASN A 145 -4.04 -10.20 17.34
N TYR A 146 -3.55 -9.36 18.25
CA TYR A 146 -3.20 -9.72 19.64
C TYR A 146 -3.40 -8.53 20.57
N ASP A 147 -3.39 -8.81 21.87
CA ASP A 147 -3.46 -7.75 22.87
C ASP A 147 -2.24 -6.85 22.76
N ALA A 148 -2.44 -5.59 22.48
CA ALA A 148 -1.39 -4.60 22.34
C ALA A 148 -1.63 -3.37 23.21
N ASN A 149 -0.54 -2.78 23.69
CA ASN A 149 -0.53 -1.58 24.51
C ASN A 149 0.34 -0.51 23.87
N ASN A 150 -0.13 0.71 23.88
CA ASN A 150 0.59 1.88 23.36
C ASN A 150 1.62 2.43 24.37
N THR A 151 2.47 1.54 24.90
CA THR A 151 3.44 1.85 25.98
C THR A 151 4.90 1.79 25.53
N HIS A 152 5.15 1.47 24.27
CA HIS A 152 6.52 1.28 23.77
C HIS A 152 7.27 2.61 23.58
N GLU A 153 8.59 2.53 23.57
CA GLU A 153 9.46 3.64 23.23
C GLU A 153 9.11 4.20 21.86
N ARG A 154 9.07 5.53 21.75
CA ARG A 154 8.80 6.24 20.49
C ARG A 154 10.06 6.35 19.65
N LEU A 155 9.94 6.06 18.37
CA LEU A 155 11.01 6.19 17.38
C LEU A 155 10.84 7.46 16.55
N GLY A 156 11.88 7.81 15.82
CA GLY A 156 11.93 9.04 15.04
C GLY A 156 12.58 10.21 15.77
N THR A 157 12.63 11.36 15.11
CA THR A 157 13.14 12.59 15.70
C THR A 157 12.20 13.13 16.78
N LYS A 158 12.72 13.99 17.64
CA LYS A 158 11.93 14.66 18.67
C LYS A 158 10.73 15.42 18.07
N THR A 159 10.96 16.13 16.96
CA THR A 159 9.91 16.86 16.25
C THR A 159 8.83 15.91 15.73
N TYR A 160 9.22 14.78 15.15
CA TYR A 160 8.27 13.75 14.70
C TYR A 160 7.43 13.20 15.86
N GLN A 161 8.07 12.88 16.98
CA GLN A 161 7.38 12.36 18.15
C GLN A 161 6.36 13.36 18.73
N GLU A 162 6.72 14.64 18.76
CA GLU A 162 5.83 15.72 19.17
C GLU A 162 4.63 15.86 18.24
N TYR A 163 4.86 15.77 16.92
CA TYR A 163 3.80 15.78 15.92
C TYR A 163 2.84 14.59 16.10
N MET A 164 3.37 13.37 16.19
CA MET A 164 2.56 12.16 16.36
C MET A 164 1.80 12.16 17.68
N LYS A 165 2.40 12.68 18.75
CA LYS A 165 1.71 12.86 20.03
C LYS A 165 0.51 13.81 19.90
N MET A 166 0.69 14.93 19.22
CA MET A 166 -0.38 15.89 18.97
C MET A 166 -1.49 15.27 18.11
N LEU A 167 -1.12 14.55 17.04
CA LEU A 167 -2.06 13.84 16.18
C LEU A 167 -2.87 12.80 16.97
N SER A 168 -2.21 12.00 17.81
CA SER A 168 -2.87 11.00 18.63
C SER A 168 -3.82 11.59 19.69
N GLN A 169 -3.56 12.82 20.14
CA GLN A 169 -4.47 13.55 21.04
C GLN A 169 -5.69 14.10 20.30
N LYS A 170 -5.51 14.51 19.05
CA LYS A 170 -6.60 15.04 18.22
C LYS A 170 -7.51 13.95 17.69
N GLU A 171 -6.93 12.81 17.30
CA GLU A 171 -7.66 11.67 16.73
C GLU A 171 -7.49 10.41 17.61
N PRO A 172 -7.96 10.44 18.87
CA PRO A 172 -7.73 9.33 19.82
C PRO A 172 -8.38 8.02 19.39
N GLN A 173 -9.39 8.08 18.53
CA GLN A 173 -10.07 6.91 18.00
C GLN A 173 -9.19 6.13 17.03
N ALA A 174 -8.39 6.83 16.22
CA ALA A 174 -7.43 6.22 15.32
C ALA A 174 -6.13 5.79 16.02
N PHE A 175 -5.88 6.28 17.26
CA PHE A 175 -4.70 5.97 18.06
C PHE A 175 -5.10 5.40 19.43
N PRO A 176 -5.63 4.19 19.47
CA PRO A 176 -6.07 3.59 20.74
C PRO A 176 -4.90 3.37 21.69
N LYS A 177 -5.12 3.57 23.00
CA LYS A 177 -4.12 3.28 24.03
C LYS A 177 -3.89 1.78 24.22
N LYS A 178 -4.93 0.99 23.95
CA LYS A 178 -4.94 -0.46 24.04
C LYS A 178 -5.80 -1.03 22.93
N SER A 179 -5.41 -2.15 22.39
CA SER A 179 -6.28 -2.96 21.54
C SER A 179 -6.36 -4.38 22.07
N LYS A 180 -7.49 -5.01 21.86
CA LYS A 180 -7.75 -6.39 22.29
C LYS A 180 -7.59 -7.34 21.09
N LYS A 181 -7.10 -8.53 21.37
CA LYS A 181 -7.15 -9.62 20.41
C LYS A 181 -8.59 -9.89 20.01
N ILE A 182 -8.85 -10.00 18.71
CA ILE A 182 -10.19 -10.30 18.21
C ILE A 182 -10.72 -11.61 18.77
N ALA A 183 -12.04 -11.72 18.89
CA ALA A 183 -12.71 -12.89 19.36
C ALA A 183 -12.36 -14.15 18.54
N LYS A 184 -12.54 -15.33 19.13
CA LYS A 184 -12.41 -16.60 18.43
C LYS A 184 -13.46 -16.71 17.32
N ALA A 185 -13.23 -17.58 16.36
CA ALA A 185 -14.26 -17.94 15.40
C ALA A 185 -15.45 -18.53 16.14
N PRO A 186 -16.69 -18.07 15.89
CA PRO A 186 -17.87 -18.57 16.54
C PRO A 186 -18.19 -20.01 16.09
N THR A 187 -18.83 -20.75 16.96
CA THR A 187 -19.45 -22.04 16.62
C THR A 187 -20.73 -21.80 15.80
N ALA A 188 -21.17 -22.86 15.11
CA ALA A 188 -22.43 -22.79 14.37
C ALA A 188 -23.63 -22.45 15.29
N ASP A 189 -23.66 -22.92 16.57
CA ASP A 189 -24.70 -22.59 17.53
C ASP A 189 -24.71 -21.12 17.96
N GLU A 190 -23.56 -20.49 18.04
CA GLU A 190 -23.46 -19.06 18.36
C GLU A 190 -23.95 -18.22 17.17
N VAL A 191 -23.68 -18.64 15.94
CA VAL A 191 -24.12 -17.97 14.71
C VAL A 191 -25.62 -18.10 14.49
N GLU A 192 -26.25 -19.19 14.89
CA GLU A 192 -27.72 -19.31 14.89
C GLU A 192 -28.39 -18.23 15.76
N LYS A 193 -27.75 -17.81 16.86
CA LYS A 193 -28.25 -16.76 17.75
C LYS A 193 -27.93 -15.35 17.26
N ASP A 194 -26.75 -15.17 16.70
CA ASP A 194 -26.28 -13.89 16.14
C ASP A 194 -25.45 -14.13 14.85
N PRO A 195 -26.09 -14.09 13.69
CA PRO A 195 -25.42 -14.35 12.41
C PRO A 195 -24.27 -13.39 12.10
N LEU A 196 -24.26 -12.18 12.67
CA LEU A 196 -23.20 -11.19 12.42
C LEU A 196 -21.88 -11.53 13.14
N LEU A 197 -21.87 -12.46 14.10
CA LEU A 197 -20.65 -13.02 14.68
C LEU A 197 -19.79 -13.73 13.65
N SER A 198 -20.35 -14.15 12.53
CA SER A 198 -19.62 -14.77 11.42
C SER A 198 -18.50 -13.89 10.86
N VAL A 199 -18.45 -12.59 11.18
CA VAL A 199 -17.31 -11.71 10.84
C VAL A 199 -15.99 -12.24 11.39
N TYR A 200 -16.00 -12.84 12.57
CA TYR A 200 -14.77 -13.40 13.15
C TYR A 200 -14.26 -14.61 12.37
N THR A 201 -15.16 -15.44 11.86
CA THR A 201 -14.79 -16.52 10.92
C THR A 201 -14.22 -15.94 9.61
N TYR A 202 -14.86 -14.92 9.05
CA TYR A 202 -14.38 -14.24 7.83
C TYR A 202 -12.99 -13.63 8.03
N LEU A 203 -12.78 -12.88 9.10
CA LEU A 203 -11.50 -12.28 9.43
C LEU A 203 -10.39 -13.35 9.52
N ARG A 204 -10.63 -14.40 10.31
CA ARG A 204 -9.65 -15.44 10.62
C ARG A 204 -9.32 -16.35 9.45
N GLN A 205 -10.25 -16.58 8.54
CA GLN A 205 -10.04 -17.42 7.38
C GLN A 205 -9.50 -16.65 6.16
N GLU A 206 -9.85 -15.37 5.97
CA GLU A 206 -9.51 -14.64 4.75
C GLU A 206 -8.62 -13.43 4.98
N CYS A 207 -8.91 -12.59 5.96
CA CYS A 207 -8.24 -11.29 6.08
C CYS A 207 -6.91 -11.37 6.83
N LEU A 208 -6.86 -12.09 7.96
CA LEU A 208 -5.76 -12.07 8.94
C LEU A 208 -4.62 -13.05 8.63
N ARG A 209 -4.38 -13.34 7.39
CA ARG A 209 -3.28 -14.22 6.94
C ARG A 209 -2.08 -13.45 6.35
N CYS A 210 -2.13 -12.12 6.36
CA CYS A 210 -1.13 -11.27 5.70
C CYS A 210 -0.31 -10.41 6.64
N HIS A 211 -0.39 -10.60 7.96
CA HIS A 211 0.43 -9.86 8.93
C HIS A 211 1.85 -10.42 9.06
N THR A 212 2.77 -9.63 9.60
CA THR A 212 4.18 -10.03 9.72
C THR A 212 4.39 -11.23 10.64
N GLY A 213 3.61 -11.36 11.71
CA GLY A 213 3.61 -12.54 12.58
C GLY A 213 2.82 -13.74 12.05
N GLY A 214 2.28 -13.66 10.82
CA GLY A 214 1.47 -14.71 10.23
C GLY A 214 2.29 -15.95 9.86
N LYS A 215 1.63 -17.12 9.90
CA LYS A 215 2.07 -18.32 9.22
C LYS A 215 1.32 -18.40 7.90
N GLY A 216 2.03 -18.33 6.79
CA GLY A 216 1.42 -18.37 5.45
C GLY A 216 0.75 -19.70 5.14
N ARG A 217 -0.06 -19.72 4.10
CA ARG A 217 -0.60 -20.98 3.55
C ARG A 217 0.53 -21.77 2.93
N SER A 218 0.57 -23.05 3.21
CA SER A 218 1.57 -23.96 2.64
C SER A 218 1.18 -24.41 1.24
N ARG A 219 1.14 -23.45 0.30
CA ARG A 219 0.88 -23.73 -1.12
C ARG A 219 1.58 -22.73 -2.02
N ARG A 220 1.85 -23.15 -3.22
CA ARG A 220 2.49 -22.36 -4.27
C ARG A 220 1.91 -20.95 -4.37
N GLY A 221 2.77 -19.95 -4.36
CA GLY A 221 2.42 -18.54 -4.55
C GLY A 221 1.66 -17.89 -3.39
N ASP A 222 1.50 -18.54 -2.24
CA ASP A 222 0.74 -18.01 -1.11
C ASP A 222 1.50 -18.15 0.22
N PHE A 223 2.74 -17.63 0.25
CA PHE A 223 3.60 -17.60 1.45
C PHE A 223 3.65 -16.17 1.99
N ARG A 224 3.48 -16.03 3.28
CA ARG A 224 3.46 -14.74 3.97
C ARG A 224 3.84 -14.91 5.43
N GLY A 225 4.34 -13.84 6.03
CA GLY A 225 4.65 -13.82 7.45
C GLY A 225 6.06 -14.26 7.77
N MET A 226 6.25 -14.92 8.90
CA MET A 226 7.55 -15.36 9.46
C MET A 226 8.42 -14.21 10.00
N GLY A 227 7.81 -13.19 10.58
CA GLY A 227 8.52 -12.12 11.27
C GLY A 227 9.38 -11.26 10.33
N CYS A 228 10.63 -11.01 10.72
CA CYS A 228 11.54 -10.17 9.96
C CYS A 228 11.82 -10.73 8.55
N ALA A 229 11.81 -12.04 8.38
CA ALA A 229 12.02 -12.69 7.09
C ALA A 229 10.93 -12.35 6.07
N SER A 230 9.72 -11.97 6.50
CA SER A 230 8.64 -11.59 5.57
C SER A 230 9.02 -10.43 4.64
N CYS A 231 9.98 -9.58 5.07
CA CYS A 231 10.49 -8.46 4.29
C CYS A 231 11.97 -8.61 3.94
N HIS A 232 12.79 -9.14 4.86
CA HIS A 232 14.24 -9.11 4.73
C HIS A 232 14.83 -10.32 4.03
N ILE A 233 14.07 -11.40 3.82
CA ILE A 233 14.53 -12.56 3.06
C ILE A 233 13.66 -12.71 1.82
N PRO A 234 14.25 -12.89 0.62
CA PRO A 234 13.48 -13.02 -0.59
C PRO A 234 12.69 -14.33 -0.61
N TYR A 235 11.44 -14.26 -1.03
CA TYR A 235 10.57 -15.39 -1.29
C TYR A 235 10.34 -15.51 -2.79
N SER A 236 10.41 -16.74 -3.31
CA SER A 236 9.98 -17.00 -4.68
C SER A 236 8.47 -16.97 -4.79
N ASN A 237 7.99 -16.85 -6.02
CA ASN A 237 6.57 -17.05 -6.31
C ASN A 237 6.10 -18.47 -6.00
N GLU A 238 7.01 -19.43 -6.03
CA GLU A 238 6.75 -20.85 -5.73
C GLU A 238 6.73 -21.13 -4.23
N GLY A 239 7.53 -20.40 -3.43
CA GLY A 239 7.62 -20.55 -1.98
C GLY A 239 8.38 -21.76 -1.51
N PHE A 240 9.32 -22.25 -2.31
CA PHE A 240 10.25 -23.30 -1.94
C PHE A 240 11.65 -22.75 -1.77
N TYR A 241 12.49 -23.46 -1.01
CA TYR A 241 13.92 -23.15 -0.92
C TYR A 241 14.59 -23.41 -2.27
N GLU A 242 15.29 -22.43 -2.79
CA GLU A 242 15.98 -22.47 -4.08
C GLU A 242 17.51 -22.32 -3.92
N GLY A 243 18.01 -22.34 -2.68
CA GLY A 243 19.44 -22.29 -2.36
C GLY A 243 20.15 -23.62 -2.57
N ASN A 244 21.43 -23.68 -2.19
CA ASN A 244 22.32 -24.79 -2.51
C ASN A 244 22.51 -25.80 -1.37
N ASP A 245 21.85 -25.61 -0.23
CA ASP A 245 21.96 -26.54 0.89
C ASP A 245 21.13 -27.81 0.68
N SER A 246 21.79 -28.95 0.50
CA SER A 246 21.15 -30.25 0.29
C SER A 246 20.34 -30.77 1.50
N LYS A 247 20.52 -30.18 2.68
CA LYS A 247 19.80 -30.57 3.90
C LYS A 247 18.46 -29.83 4.04
N ILE A 248 18.26 -28.76 3.28
CA ILE A 248 16.98 -28.05 3.23
C ILE A 248 16.17 -28.59 2.06
N SER A 249 14.94 -29.03 2.34
CA SER A 249 14.06 -29.58 1.31
C SER A 249 13.64 -28.56 0.28
N HIS A 250 13.85 -28.86 -1.00
CA HIS A 250 13.37 -28.05 -2.13
C HIS A 250 11.90 -28.32 -2.49
N SER A 251 11.26 -29.24 -1.84
CA SER A 251 9.84 -29.61 -2.06
C SER A 251 8.92 -29.24 -0.91
N GLU A 252 9.49 -28.87 0.23
CA GLU A 252 8.70 -28.43 1.39
C GLU A 252 8.25 -27.00 1.22
N ALA A 253 6.95 -26.78 1.32
CA ALA A 253 6.35 -25.45 1.20
C ALA A 253 6.62 -24.60 2.44
N GLY A 254 6.82 -23.29 2.23
CA GLY A 254 7.03 -22.29 3.29
C GLY A 254 8.49 -21.92 3.52
N HIS A 255 9.40 -22.46 2.71
CA HIS A 255 10.80 -22.09 2.78
C HIS A 255 11.10 -20.79 2.00
N MET A 256 12.16 -20.15 2.43
CA MET A 256 12.70 -18.94 1.80
C MET A 256 13.39 -19.29 0.49
N LEU A 257 13.43 -18.32 -0.43
CA LEU A 257 14.12 -18.47 -1.70
C LEU A 257 15.62 -18.77 -1.51
N SER A 258 16.26 -18.04 -0.60
CA SER A 258 17.66 -18.24 -0.21
C SER A 258 17.88 -17.80 1.22
N HIS A 259 19.01 -18.21 1.83
CA HIS A 259 19.39 -17.83 3.18
C HIS A 259 20.16 -16.49 3.21
N GLN A 260 19.66 -15.46 2.51
CA GLN A 260 20.33 -14.17 2.37
C GLN A 260 19.44 -13.00 2.79
N ILE A 261 19.96 -12.10 3.62
CA ILE A 261 19.21 -10.93 4.08
C ILE A 261 19.35 -9.75 3.11
N GLN A 262 18.21 -9.19 2.75
CA GLN A 262 18.06 -7.93 2.01
C GLN A 262 17.61 -6.83 2.96
N SER A 263 18.25 -5.67 2.96
CA SER A 263 17.86 -4.60 3.88
C SER A 263 18.23 -3.20 3.45
N SER A 264 19.22 -3.02 2.60
CA SER A 264 19.70 -1.69 2.26
C SER A 264 20.37 -1.64 0.90
N ARG A 265 20.76 -0.45 0.51
CA ARG A 265 21.53 -0.21 -0.71
C ARG A 265 22.75 -1.14 -0.82
N LYS A 266 23.07 -1.52 -2.06
CA LYS A 266 24.30 -2.25 -2.41
C LYS A 266 24.43 -3.66 -1.82
N VAL A 267 23.42 -4.16 -1.14
CA VAL A 267 23.37 -5.58 -0.82
C VAL A 267 22.91 -6.31 -2.06
N LYS A 268 23.83 -7.01 -2.68
CA LYS A 268 23.53 -7.82 -3.87
C LYS A 268 23.25 -9.24 -3.42
N VAL A 269 22.06 -9.71 -3.72
CA VAL A 269 21.67 -11.11 -3.59
C VAL A 269 21.49 -11.64 -5.00
N ASN A 270 22.16 -12.73 -5.33
CA ASN A 270 22.02 -13.38 -6.63
C ASN A 270 21.11 -14.59 -6.46
N VAL A 271 20.00 -14.59 -7.18
CA VAL A 271 19.07 -15.72 -7.22
C VAL A 271 18.80 -16.05 -8.66
N HIS A 272 19.15 -17.26 -9.09
CA HIS A 272 19.01 -17.74 -10.48
C HIS A 272 19.57 -16.74 -11.51
N GLY A 273 20.73 -16.17 -11.24
CA GLY A 273 21.37 -15.20 -12.13
C GLY A 273 20.78 -13.78 -12.05
N THR A 274 19.69 -13.57 -11.35
CA THR A 274 19.11 -12.24 -11.11
C THR A 274 19.72 -11.61 -9.86
N HIS A 275 20.25 -10.42 -10.01
CA HIS A 275 20.82 -9.65 -8.90
C HIS A 275 19.74 -8.74 -8.30
N TYR A 276 19.43 -8.95 -7.02
CA TYR A 276 18.56 -8.07 -6.23
C TYR A 276 19.41 -7.14 -5.36
N SER A 277 19.04 -5.87 -5.30
CA SER A 277 19.62 -4.90 -4.39
C SER A 277 18.52 -4.17 -3.63
N GLY A 278 18.60 -4.14 -2.32
CA GLY A 278 17.51 -3.71 -1.46
C GLY A 278 16.44 -4.80 -1.29
N VAL A 279 15.30 -4.45 -0.72
CA VAL A 279 14.11 -5.34 -0.64
C VAL A 279 13.30 -5.14 -1.92
N PRO A 280 13.17 -6.15 -2.79
CA PRO A 280 12.47 -6.00 -4.06
C PRO A 280 10.96 -5.80 -3.85
N VAL A 281 10.30 -5.17 -4.83
CA VAL A 281 8.85 -4.89 -4.79
C VAL A 281 8.05 -6.18 -4.65
N GLU A 282 8.50 -7.25 -5.27
CA GLU A 282 7.88 -8.59 -5.23
C GLU A 282 7.70 -9.10 -3.80
N THR A 283 8.65 -8.83 -2.91
CA THR A 283 8.53 -9.16 -1.48
C THR A 283 7.35 -8.44 -0.84
N CYS A 284 7.16 -7.16 -1.14
CA CYS A 284 6.02 -6.39 -0.63
C CYS A 284 4.70 -6.87 -1.22
N THR A 285 4.68 -7.22 -2.50
CA THR A 285 3.45 -7.64 -3.20
C THR A 285 2.95 -9.01 -2.75
N THR A 286 3.71 -9.79 -2.01
CA THR A 286 3.19 -11.02 -1.38
C THR A 286 1.98 -10.74 -0.49
N CYS A 287 1.92 -9.58 0.15
CA CYS A 287 0.79 -9.09 0.95
C CYS A 287 0.02 -7.96 0.25
N HIS A 288 0.71 -6.98 -0.34
CA HIS A 288 0.10 -5.79 -0.96
C HIS A 288 -0.46 -6.03 -2.38
N ASN A 289 -0.93 -7.24 -2.66
CA ASN A 289 -1.64 -7.63 -3.88
C ASN A 289 -3.16 -7.76 -3.70
N ARG A 290 -3.70 -7.44 -2.52
CA ARG A 290 -5.12 -7.49 -2.17
C ARG A 290 -5.60 -6.12 -1.67
N GLY A 291 -6.88 -6.01 -1.36
CA GLY A 291 -7.48 -4.75 -0.93
C GLY A 291 -7.24 -3.63 -1.95
N LYS A 292 -6.59 -2.58 -1.55
CA LYS A 292 -6.25 -1.43 -2.41
C LYS A 292 -5.23 -1.76 -3.51
N ARG A 293 -4.61 -2.93 -3.51
CA ARG A 293 -3.66 -3.48 -4.52
C ARG A 293 -2.46 -2.60 -4.83
N ILE A 294 -2.06 -1.72 -3.94
CA ILE A 294 -1.05 -0.68 -4.17
C ILE A 294 0.31 -1.24 -4.62
N GLY A 295 0.72 -2.41 -4.13
CA GLY A 295 2.00 -3.01 -4.51
C GLY A 295 2.04 -3.45 -5.98
N VAL A 296 1.04 -4.17 -6.44
CA VAL A 296 0.97 -4.63 -7.84
C VAL A 296 0.64 -3.48 -8.78
N SER A 297 -0.16 -2.50 -8.34
CA SER A 297 -0.44 -1.29 -9.14
C SER A 297 0.83 -0.47 -9.39
N TYR A 298 1.75 -0.43 -8.42
CA TYR A 298 3.06 0.21 -8.58
C TYR A 298 3.87 -0.37 -9.73
N GLN A 299 3.77 -1.70 -9.93
CA GLN A 299 4.37 -2.42 -11.07
C GLN A 299 3.53 -2.34 -12.36
N GLY A 300 2.42 -1.60 -12.36
CA GLY A 300 1.49 -1.54 -13.50
C GLY A 300 0.60 -2.77 -13.65
N LEU A 301 0.55 -3.65 -12.66
CA LEU A 301 -0.16 -4.92 -12.74
C LEU A 301 -1.58 -4.78 -12.21
N MET A 302 -2.56 -5.05 -13.08
CA MET A 302 -3.96 -5.12 -12.72
C MET A 302 -4.46 -6.55 -12.67
N GLU A 303 -5.01 -6.97 -11.52
CA GLU A 303 -5.55 -8.31 -11.34
C GLU A 303 -6.69 -8.60 -12.33
N THR A 304 -6.65 -9.76 -12.96
CA THR A 304 -7.69 -10.24 -13.87
C THR A 304 -8.14 -11.65 -13.47
N SER A 305 -9.42 -11.96 -13.70
CA SER A 305 -9.98 -13.31 -13.53
C SER A 305 -9.84 -14.16 -14.79
N TYR A 306 -9.43 -13.55 -15.89
CA TYR A 306 -9.37 -14.21 -17.18
C TYR A 306 -8.19 -15.15 -17.30
N GLY A 307 -8.26 -16.04 -18.28
CA GLY A 307 -7.30 -17.07 -18.61
C GLY A 307 -5.84 -16.61 -18.61
N ALA A 308 -4.96 -17.33 -19.22
CA ALA A 308 -3.56 -16.94 -19.25
C ALA A 308 -3.42 -15.53 -19.86
N THR A 309 -2.75 -14.62 -19.15
CA THR A 309 -2.17 -13.46 -19.79
C THR A 309 -0.99 -13.95 -20.63
N PHE A 310 -0.84 -13.43 -21.82
CA PHE A 310 0.25 -13.79 -22.72
C PHE A 310 1.24 -12.63 -22.80
N ASP A 311 2.51 -12.95 -22.95
CA ASP A 311 3.52 -11.96 -23.29
C ASP A 311 3.41 -11.53 -24.77
N ALA A 312 4.28 -10.65 -25.21
CA ALA A 312 4.30 -10.18 -26.60
C ALA A 312 4.54 -11.30 -27.62
N ASP A 313 5.17 -12.40 -27.20
CA ASP A 313 5.51 -13.55 -28.04
C ASP A 313 4.42 -14.64 -27.99
N GLY A 314 3.34 -14.42 -27.26
CA GLY A 314 2.21 -15.34 -27.14
C GLY A 314 2.40 -16.44 -26.11
N ASN A 315 3.41 -16.35 -25.24
CA ASN A 315 3.62 -17.34 -24.17
C ASN A 315 2.76 -16.99 -22.95
N GLY A 316 2.16 -18.01 -22.35
CA GLY A 316 1.33 -17.83 -21.16
C GLY A 316 2.15 -17.37 -19.95
N GLN A 317 1.80 -16.23 -19.37
CA GLN A 317 2.44 -15.73 -18.16
C GLN A 317 2.11 -16.59 -16.94
N PRO A 318 3.06 -16.88 -16.05
CA PRO A 318 2.79 -17.62 -14.82
C PRO A 318 1.90 -16.79 -13.88
N LYS A 319 1.21 -17.49 -12.97
CA LYS A 319 0.48 -16.83 -11.89
C LYS A 319 1.48 -16.20 -10.92
N LEU A 320 1.28 -14.91 -10.58
CA LEU A 320 1.98 -14.25 -9.49
C LEU A 320 1.06 -14.21 -8.27
N HIS A 321 1.53 -14.66 -7.12
CA HIS A 321 0.74 -14.73 -5.88
C HIS A 321 -0.62 -15.45 -6.06
N THR A 322 -0.64 -16.54 -6.81
CA THR A 322 -1.84 -17.33 -7.20
C THR A 322 -2.82 -16.61 -8.13
N LYS A 323 -2.50 -15.43 -8.61
CA LYS A 323 -3.37 -14.59 -9.43
C LYS A 323 -2.77 -14.32 -10.81
N ARG A 324 -3.61 -13.87 -11.70
CA ARG A 324 -3.22 -13.42 -13.05
C ARG A 324 -3.37 -11.91 -13.15
N TYR A 325 -2.50 -11.30 -13.94
CA TYR A 325 -2.46 -9.84 -14.09
C TYR A 325 -2.35 -9.48 -15.56
N LEU A 326 -2.92 -8.32 -15.89
CA LEU A 326 -2.63 -7.56 -17.11
C LEU A 326 -1.66 -6.45 -16.76
N HIS A 327 -0.69 -6.20 -17.61
CA HIS A 327 0.17 -5.02 -17.47
C HIS A 327 -0.54 -3.83 -18.14
N LEU A 328 -0.77 -2.76 -17.38
CA LEU A 328 -1.31 -1.48 -17.86
C LEU A 328 -0.17 -0.49 -18.00
N THR A 329 -0.07 0.44 -17.08
CA THR A 329 1.01 1.42 -17.03
C THR A 329 1.57 1.45 -15.62
N GLU A 330 2.86 1.24 -15.49
CA GLU A 330 3.57 1.27 -14.22
C GLU A 330 3.73 2.70 -13.68
N ASP A 331 3.95 2.79 -12.39
CA ASP A 331 4.28 4.05 -11.73
C ASP A 331 5.65 4.57 -12.23
N ILE A 332 5.75 5.87 -12.47
CA ILE A 332 7.00 6.48 -12.97
C ILE A 332 8.18 6.26 -12.03
N HIS A 333 7.93 6.18 -10.72
CA HIS A 333 9.00 5.94 -9.74
C HIS A 333 9.52 4.51 -9.87
N TYR A 334 8.63 3.53 -10.09
CA TYR A 334 9.01 2.15 -10.39
C TYR A 334 9.84 2.07 -11.67
N SER A 335 9.41 2.69 -12.76
CA SER A 335 10.15 2.72 -14.03
C SER A 335 11.53 3.39 -13.90
N LYS A 336 11.74 4.24 -12.91
CA LYS A 336 13.05 4.83 -12.57
C LYS A 336 13.90 3.95 -11.65
N GLY A 337 13.38 2.82 -11.20
CA GLY A 337 14.07 1.87 -10.34
C GLY A 337 13.94 2.15 -8.85
N MET A 338 12.95 2.95 -8.43
CA MET A 338 12.63 3.15 -7.02
C MET A 338 11.88 1.94 -6.48
N LEU A 339 12.27 1.51 -5.30
CA LEU A 339 11.62 0.46 -4.53
C LEU A 339 10.71 1.07 -3.45
N CYS A 340 9.85 0.29 -2.86
CA CYS A 340 8.91 0.77 -1.82
C CYS A 340 9.63 1.52 -0.70
N GLN A 341 10.77 1.01 -0.26
CA GLN A 341 11.62 1.57 0.80
C GLN A 341 12.39 2.84 0.40
N ASP A 342 12.25 3.33 -0.83
CA ASP A 342 12.83 4.61 -1.24
C ASP A 342 11.92 5.79 -0.85
N CYS A 343 10.63 5.51 -0.67
CA CYS A 343 9.64 6.45 -0.16
C CYS A 343 9.25 6.14 1.29
N HIS A 344 8.93 4.86 1.58
CA HIS A 344 8.52 4.45 2.91
C HIS A 344 9.71 4.34 3.85
N THR A 345 9.63 5.06 4.97
CA THR A 345 10.72 5.14 5.94
C THR A 345 10.83 3.87 6.80
N SER A 346 11.90 3.79 7.60
CA SER A 346 12.03 2.72 8.58
C SER A 346 10.88 2.72 9.60
N ASN A 347 10.39 3.91 9.98
CA ASN A 347 9.28 4.04 10.92
C ASN A 347 7.96 3.55 10.31
N ASP A 348 7.71 3.85 9.02
CA ASP A 348 6.54 3.32 8.31
C ASP A 348 6.55 1.79 8.30
N MET A 349 7.73 1.19 8.10
CA MET A 349 7.89 -0.26 7.91
C MET A 349 7.91 -1.05 9.22
N HIS A 350 8.60 -0.54 10.25
CA HIS A 350 8.73 -1.24 11.53
C HIS A 350 7.76 -0.71 12.60
N GLY A 351 7.05 0.39 12.32
CA GLY A 351 6.33 1.15 13.32
C GLY A 351 7.23 2.15 14.05
N ASP A 352 6.60 3.13 14.65
CA ASP A 352 7.23 4.24 15.38
C ASP A 352 6.97 4.15 16.89
N GLY A 353 6.33 3.08 17.31
CA GLY A 353 5.89 2.88 18.69
C GLY A 353 4.49 3.44 18.98
N PHE A 354 3.89 4.27 18.11
CA PHE A 354 2.49 4.62 18.19
C PHE A 354 1.64 3.51 17.61
N MET A 355 0.60 3.12 18.32
CA MET A 355 -0.40 2.21 17.77
C MET A 355 -1.43 3.02 17.01
N THR A 356 -1.56 2.74 15.73
CA THR A 356 -2.55 3.38 14.86
C THR A 356 -3.41 2.35 14.16
N GLY A 357 -4.68 2.68 13.91
CA GLY A 357 -5.61 1.88 13.12
C GLY A 357 -5.76 2.37 11.68
N ALA A 358 -5.09 3.44 11.29
CA ALA A 358 -5.30 4.06 9.99
C ALA A 358 -3.99 4.41 9.28
N ASN A 359 -4.00 4.28 7.94
CA ASN A 359 -2.82 4.48 7.09
C ASN A 359 -2.20 5.88 7.25
N LEU A 360 -3.05 6.93 7.39
CA LEU A 360 -2.57 8.30 7.58
C LEU A 360 -1.71 8.46 8.85
N GLY A 361 -1.97 7.65 9.88
CA GLY A 361 -1.14 7.60 11.08
C GLY A 361 0.16 6.82 10.89
N ALA A 362 0.23 5.93 9.91
CA ALA A 362 1.33 4.99 9.72
C ALA A 362 2.32 5.39 8.60
N VAL A 363 1.94 6.31 7.71
CA VAL A 363 2.76 6.74 6.57
C VAL A 363 3.05 8.23 6.68
N GLU A 364 4.34 8.60 6.59
CA GLU A 364 4.75 10.00 6.75
C GLU A 364 5.12 10.71 5.44
N ILE A 365 5.48 9.96 4.40
CA ILE A 365 6.00 10.53 3.16
C ILE A 365 4.92 11.24 2.34
N GLU A 366 5.26 12.42 1.82
CA GLU A 366 4.45 13.18 0.89
C GLU A 366 5.23 13.51 -0.39
N CYS A 367 4.50 13.75 -1.50
CA CYS A 367 5.11 14.14 -2.76
C CYS A 367 5.97 15.40 -2.62
N GLN A 368 5.48 16.35 -1.83
CA GLN A 368 6.13 17.64 -1.60
C GLN A 368 7.46 17.52 -0.85
N ASP A 369 7.68 16.42 -0.11
CA ASP A 369 8.92 16.21 0.63
C ASP A 369 10.15 16.13 -0.28
N CYS A 370 9.96 15.69 -1.51
CA CYS A 370 11.01 15.62 -2.53
C CYS A 370 10.81 16.63 -3.67
N HIS A 371 9.56 16.85 -4.12
CA HIS A 371 9.26 17.67 -5.29
C HIS A 371 9.04 19.15 -4.96
N GLY A 372 8.72 19.49 -3.70
CA GLY A 372 8.33 20.84 -3.33
C GLY A 372 7.03 21.29 -4.02
N THR A 373 6.91 22.58 -4.23
CA THR A 373 5.83 23.22 -5.01
C THR A 373 6.44 24.12 -6.09
N THR A 374 5.64 24.70 -6.95
CA THR A 374 6.11 25.71 -7.92
C THR A 374 6.58 27.02 -7.25
N LYS A 375 6.22 27.23 -5.98
CA LYS A 375 6.56 28.44 -5.20
C LYS A 375 7.69 28.18 -4.19
N LYS A 376 7.84 26.94 -3.69
CA LYS A 376 8.78 26.57 -2.63
C LYS A 376 9.56 25.30 -2.96
N TYR A 377 10.84 25.30 -2.68
CA TYR A 377 11.65 24.08 -2.64
C TYR A 377 11.23 23.19 -1.46
N PRO A 378 11.52 21.88 -1.47
CA PRO A 378 11.19 20.98 -0.34
C PRO A 378 11.64 21.52 1.02
N TRP A 379 12.84 22.03 1.11
CA TRP A 379 13.43 22.57 2.33
C TRP A 379 12.90 23.96 2.74
N GLU A 380 12.14 24.63 1.88
CA GLU A 380 11.45 25.90 2.18
C GLU A 380 10.02 25.70 2.68
N LEU A 381 9.50 24.47 2.57
CA LEU A 381 8.18 24.11 3.07
C LEU A 381 8.17 24.19 4.61
N PRO A 382 7.02 24.45 5.23
CA PRO A 382 6.94 24.53 6.68
C PRO A 382 7.17 23.17 7.33
N LEU A 383 7.90 23.15 8.43
CA LEU A 383 8.07 22.00 9.30
C LEU A 383 6.84 21.85 10.20
N GLY A 384 6.36 20.63 10.37
CA GLY A 384 5.12 20.40 11.09
C GLY A 384 3.91 20.93 10.34
N TYR A 385 4.05 21.10 9.03
CA TYR A 385 2.98 21.51 8.14
C TYR A 385 1.85 20.51 8.28
N SER A 386 0.68 21.08 8.45
CA SER A 386 -0.50 20.30 8.20
C SER A 386 -1.71 21.20 8.05
N ASP A 387 -2.25 21.22 6.86
CA ASP A 387 -3.69 21.31 6.69
C ASP A 387 -4.36 20.02 7.20
N GLU A 388 -3.53 18.99 7.38
CA GLU A 388 -3.86 17.71 7.91
C GLU A 388 -4.55 17.90 9.25
N PHE A 389 -5.72 17.34 9.39
CA PHE A 389 -6.45 17.35 10.66
C PHE A 389 -6.70 18.75 11.22
N GLU A 390 -6.77 19.78 10.37
CA GLU A 390 -6.87 21.18 10.79
C GLU A 390 -5.73 21.64 11.73
N LEU A 391 -4.60 20.95 11.72
CA LEU A 391 -3.42 21.33 12.46
C LEU A 391 -2.67 22.40 11.67
N LYS A 392 -2.68 23.62 12.11
CA LYS A 392 -1.87 24.69 11.53
C LYS A 392 -0.39 24.47 11.85
N ALA A 393 0.48 24.72 10.87
CA ALA A 393 1.91 24.74 11.10
C ALA A 393 2.27 25.60 12.30
N LYS A 394 2.73 24.98 13.38
CA LYS A 394 2.96 25.71 14.64
C LYS A 394 4.30 26.46 14.65
N THR A 395 5.26 26.00 13.85
CA THR A 395 6.62 26.51 13.96
C THR A 395 6.88 27.77 13.14
N GLY A 396 6.13 28.03 12.09
CA GLY A 396 6.40 29.11 11.13
C GLY A 396 7.78 29.01 10.45
N LYS A 397 8.59 27.99 10.82
CA LYS A 397 9.95 27.78 10.34
C LYS A 397 9.95 26.93 9.09
N ALA A 398 10.87 27.23 8.19
CA ALA A 398 11.16 26.37 7.06
C ALA A 398 11.68 25.01 7.53
N ARG A 399 11.32 23.96 6.80
CA ARG A 399 11.70 22.57 7.05
C ARG A 399 13.21 22.38 7.10
N GLY A 400 13.94 23.01 6.18
CA GLY A 400 15.39 22.95 6.10
C GLY A 400 15.90 21.55 5.71
N THR A 401 17.15 21.29 6.05
CA THR A 401 17.83 19.99 5.89
C THR A 401 18.63 19.69 7.15
N THR A 402 19.03 18.44 7.34
CA THR A 402 19.92 18.03 8.45
C THR A 402 21.12 17.24 7.96
N LYS A 403 22.29 17.47 8.55
CA LYS A 403 23.50 16.65 8.32
C LYS A 403 23.67 15.55 9.35
N THR A 404 22.91 15.58 10.43
CA THR A 404 22.92 14.57 11.49
C THR A 404 21.72 13.65 11.38
N LEU A 405 21.95 12.37 11.61
CA LEU A 405 20.92 11.34 11.70
C LEU A 405 20.84 10.73 13.10
N ALA A 406 21.58 11.31 14.08
CA ALA A 406 21.77 10.72 15.40
C ALA A 406 20.45 10.50 16.17
N GLU A 407 19.48 11.40 16.01
CA GLU A 407 18.16 11.29 16.65
C GLU A 407 17.21 10.33 15.92
N TYR A 408 17.51 10.01 14.68
CA TYR A 408 16.68 9.16 13.83
C TYR A 408 17.22 7.75 13.68
N LEU A 409 18.53 7.64 13.44
CA LEU A 409 19.26 6.38 13.31
C LEU A 409 20.29 6.28 14.45
N LYS A 410 19.91 5.70 15.58
CA LYS A 410 20.83 5.46 16.70
C LYS A 410 21.93 4.46 16.33
N LYS A 411 21.58 3.49 15.47
CA LYS A 411 22.50 2.50 14.89
C LYS A 411 22.18 2.33 13.41
N GLY A 412 23.17 2.36 12.56
CA GLY A 412 23.00 2.13 11.13
C GLY A 412 24.12 2.72 10.29
N ALA A 413 24.18 2.33 9.01
CA ALA A 413 25.12 2.89 8.07
C ALA A 413 24.69 4.32 7.71
N ILE A 414 25.48 5.30 8.12
CA ILE A 414 25.30 6.69 7.70
C ILE A 414 25.65 6.78 6.22
N PRO A 415 24.78 7.31 5.35
CA PRO A 415 25.08 7.52 3.94
C PRO A 415 26.33 8.38 3.77
N LYS A 416 27.20 8.01 2.82
CA LYS A 416 28.45 8.74 2.54
C LYS A 416 28.18 10.15 2.03
N ASP A 417 27.25 10.27 1.10
CA ASP A 417 26.82 11.56 0.57
C ASP A 417 25.89 12.24 1.58
N LYS A 418 26.26 13.43 1.99
CA LYS A 418 25.44 14.29 2.85
C LYS A 418 25.09 15.62 2.17
N GLY A 419 25.78 15.95 1.08
CA GLY A 419 25.60 17.20 0.34
C GLY A 419 25.37 18.41 1.25
N ASP A 420 24.29 19.16 0.98
CA ASP A 420 23.81 20.26 1.82
C ASP A 420 22.87 19.78 2.96
N GLY A 421 22.72 18.47 3.12
CA GLY A 421 21.92 17.79 4.13
C GLY A 421 20.79 16.94 3.55
N PHE A 422 20.27 16.03 4.38
CA PHE A 422 19.12 15.20 4.07
C PHE A 422 17.85 16.03 4.14
N LEU A 423 16.91 15.79 3.22
CA LEU A 423 15.58 16.39 3.29
C LEU A 423 14.83 15.87 4.52
N LEU A 424 13.88 16.65 4.99
CA LEU A 424 13.00 16.28 6.10
C LEU A 424 11.57 16.06 5.57
N SER A 425 10.87 15.06 6.11
CA SER A 425 9.44 14.96 5.96
C SER A 425 8.71 16.14 6.62
N ALA A 426 7.46 16.35 6.30
CA ALA A 426 6.63 17.35 6.98
C ALA A 426 6.58 17.14 8.50
N ARG A 427 6.67 15.91 8.94
CA ARG A 427 6.67 15.52 10.37
C ARG A 427 8.02 15.64 11.05
N GLY A 428 9.11 15.86 10.29
CA GLY A 428 10.43 16.19 10.80
C GLY A 428 11.44 15.03 10.85
N ASN A 429 11.13 13.86 10.32
CA ASN A 429 12.13 12.81 10.14
C ASN A 429 12.99 13.07 8.91
N PRO A 430 14.28 12.75 8.95
CA PRO A 430 15.14 12.85 7.78
C PRO A 430 14.86 11.72 6.79
N LEU A 431 14.75 12.08 5.53
CA LEU A 431 14.68 11.17 4.40
C LEU A 431 16.11 10.75 4.04
N THR A 432 16.56 9.64 4.60
CA THR A 432 17.98 9.22 4.56
C THR A 432 18.52 8.92 3.16
N LYS A 433 17.65 8.85 2.16
CA LYS A 433 18.00 8.61 0.75
C LYS A 433 17.90 9.87 -0.12
N ALA A 434 17.36 10.96 0.39
CA ALA A 434 17.14 12.21 -0.33
C ALA A 434 18.08 13.30 0.20
N VAL A 435 19.07 13.68 -0.60
CA VAL A 435 20.13 14.63 -0.22
C VAL A 435 20.00 15.90 -1.10
N ARG A 436 20.04 17.07 -0.47
CA ARG A 436 20.07 18.33 -1.19
C ARG A 436 21.46 18.58 -1.79
N HIS A 437 21.50 18.98 -3.06
CA HIS A 437 22.66 19.49 -3.76
C HIS A 437 22.29 20.81 -4.46
N GLY A 438 22.56 21.93 -3.80
CA GLY A 438 22.13 23.25 -4.28
C GLY A 438 20.59 23.32 -4.41
N ASN A 439 20.11 23.54 -5.61
CA ASN A 439 18.67 23.60 -5.93
C ASN A 439 18.08 22.27 -6.45
N LYS A 440 18.80 21.18 -6.33
CA LYS A 440 18.39 19.84 -6.77
C LYS A 440 18.42 18.85 -5.62
N VAL A 441 17.84 17.70 -5.83
CA VAL A 441 17.84 16.58 -4.89
C VAL A 441 18.51 15.37 -5.54
N MET A 442 19.47 14.77 -4.86
CA MET A 442 20.03 13.48 -5.22
C MET A 442 19.32 12.39 -4.43
N MET A 443 18.69 11.47 -5.15
CA MET A 443 18.05 10.28 -4.57
C MET A 443 18.99 9.09 -4.69
N HIS A 444 19.39 8.54 -3.56
CA HIS A 444 20.21 7.34 -3.48
C HIS A 444 19.34 6.11 -3.25
N LEU A 445 18.94 5.45 -4.33
CA LEU A 445 17.96 4.37 -4.29
C LEU A 445 18.47 3.11 -3.60
N ALA A 446 17.56 2.35 -3.03
CA ALA A 446 17.84 1.03 -2.47
C ALA A 446 18.36 0.03 -3.51
N SER A 447 17.93 0.18 -4.76
CA SER A 447 18.47 -0.58 -5.90
C SER A 447 19.96 -0.31 -6.21
N GLY A 448 20.56 0.68 -5.53
CA GLY A 448 21.95 1.09 -5.77
C GLY A 448 22.13 2.13 -6.86
N LYS A 449 21.06 2.53 -7.54
CA LYS A 449 21.04 3.59 -8.53
C LYS A 449 20.91 4.96 -7.87
N ASP A 450 21.57 5.96 -8.43
CA ASP A 450 21.43 7.36 -8.01
C ASP A 450 20.63 8.12 -9.08
N ILE A 451 19.68 8.96 -8.65
CA ILE A 451 18.81 9.75 -9.52
C ILE A 451 18.83 11.21 -9.09
N GLU A 452 19.10 12.12 -10.02
CA GLU A 452 18.92 13.55 -9.80
C GLU A 452 17.46 13.93 -10.01
N LEU A 453 16.81 14.43 -8.99
CA LEU A 453 15.47 15.00 -9.01
C LEU A 453 15.56 16.53 -9.06
N LYS A 454 14.76 17.13 -9.93
CA LYS A 454 14.62 18.59 -10.09
C LYS A 454 13.31 19.03 -9.46
N PRO A 455 13.32 19.75 -8.33
CA PRO A 455 12.11 20.25 -7.70
C PRO A 455 11.26 21.13 -8.62
N LEU A 456 9.96 21.23 -8.35
CA LEU A 456 9.02 22.00 -9.20
C LEU A 456 9.41 23.48 -9.31
N LYS A 457 9.85 24.09 -8.21
CA LYS A 457 10.33 25.49 -8.23
C LYS A 457 11.53 25.66 -9.16
N TYR A 458 12.51 24.72 -9.10
CA TYR A 458 13.65 24.71 -10.04
C TYR A 458 13.19 24.60 -11.49
N LEU A 459 12.25 23.69 -11.79
CA LEU A 459 11.73 23.53 -13.15
C LEU A 459 11.00 24.78 -13.64
N LYS A 460 10.28 25.48 -12.77
CA LYS A 460 9.65 26.77 -13.08
C LYS A 460 10.68 27.86 -13.35
N GLU A 461 11.67 28.03 -12.50
CA GLU A 461 12.76 29.02 -12.65
C GLU A 461 13.52 28.79 -13.96
N GLN A 462 13.74 27.53 -14.35
CA GLN A 462 14.37 27.14 -15.60
C GLN A 462 13.42 27.16 -16.82
N LYS A 463 12.18 27.63 -16.68
CA LYS A 463 11.14 27.66 -17.73
C LYS A 463 10.89 26.30 -18.39
N LYS A 464 11.03 25.19 -17.62
CA LYS A 464 10.86 23.82 -18.10
C LYS A 464 9.46 23.26 -17.85
N LEU A 465 8.59 23.98 -17.16
CA LEU A 465 7.19 23.64 -17.00
C LEU A 465 6.40 24.09 -18.24
N SER A 466 5.49 23.25 -18.71
CA SER A 466 4.58 23.61 -19.80
C SER A 466 3.61 24.70 -19.34
N LYS A 467 3.02 25.45 -20.27
CA LYS A 467 2.00 26.44 -19.97
C LYS A 467 0.83 25.84 -19.20
N LYS A 468 0.39 24.63 -19.59
CA LYS A 468 -0.67 23.86 -18.91
C LYS A 468 -0.30 23.52 -17.46
N ALA A 469 0.92 23.04 -17.24
CA ALA A 469 1.43 22.77 -15.90
C ALA A 469 1.49 24.02 -15.01
N LEU A 470 1.91 25.18 -15.57
CA LEU A 470 1.91 26.44 -14.85
C LEU A 470 0.49 26.89 -14.47
N VAL A 471 -0.50 26.74 -15.36
CA VAL A 471 -1.89 27.04 -15.01
C VAL A 471 -2.36 26.12 -13.88
N ALA A 472 -2.17 24.82 -14.01
CA ALA A 472 -2.69 23.84 -13.06
C ALA A 472 -2.02 23.87 -11.68
N MET A 473 -0.70 24.11 -11.61
CA MET A 473 0.06 23.99 -10.37
C MET A 473 0.54 25.32 -9.77
N ASP A 474 0.44 26.43 -10.49
CA ASP A 474 0.96 27.72 -10.03
C ASP A 474 -0.10 28.82 -9.97
N LYS A 475 -0.97 28.91 -10.99
CA LYS A 475 -2.00 29.95 -11.05
C LYS A 475 -3.29 29.58 -10.31
N ILE A 476 -3.65 28.32 -10.26
CA ILE A 476 -4.85 27.83 -9.57
C ILE A 476 -4.41 27.25 -8.22
N GLU A 477 -4.36 28.11 -7.19
CA GLU A 477 -3.91 27.73 -5.86
C GLU A 477 -4.72 26.58 -5.26
N ALA A 478 -6.03 26.53 -5.50
CA ALA A 478 -6.89 25.47 -5.01
C ALA A 478 -6.44 24.06 -5.42
N HIS A 479 -5.76 23.89 -6.56
CA HIS A 479 -5.25 22.60 -6.98
C HIS A 479 -4.10 22.12 -6.09
N THR A 480 -3.22 23.01 -5.65
CA THR A 480 -2.08 22.66 -4.80
C THR A 480 -2.41 22.66 -3.31
N ASP A 481 -3.39 23.46 -2.91
CA ASP A 481 -3.74 23.64 -1.51
C ASP A 481 -4.84 22.68 -1.03
N LYS A 482 -5.70 22.23 -1.95
CA LYS A 482 -6.88 21.42 -1.59
C LYS A 482 -6.88 20.01 -2.17
N LEU A 483 -5.98 19.69 -3.10
CA LEU A 483 -5.89 18.38 -3.71
C LEU A 483 -4.57 17.69 -3.38
N GLU A 484 -4.61 16.38 -3.24
CA GLU A 484 -3.41 15.56 -3.27
C GLU A 484 -2.79 15.58 -4.67
N CYS A 485 -1.46 15.55 -4.76
CA CYS A 485 -0.77 15.56 -6.05
C CYS A 485 -1.18 14.38 -6.93
N TYR A 486 -1.37 13.22 -6.32
CA TYR A 486 -1.80 12.02 -7.02
C TYR A 486 -3.27 12.06 -7.46
N THR A 487 -4.08 13.02 -7.03
CA THR A 487 -5.42 13.26 -7.59
C THR A 487 -5.36 13.56 -9.09
N CYS A 488 -4.32 14.27 -9.52
CA CYS A 488 -4.07 14.59 -10.92
C CYS A 488 -3.08 13.61 -11.58
N HIS A 489 -2.08 13.14 -10.86
CA HIS A 489 -0.98 12.38 -11.42
C HIS A 489 -1.16 10.85 -11.37
N ALA A 490 -2.10 10.31 -10.59
CA ALA A 490 -2.47 8.90 -10.68
C ALA A 490 -3.37 8.67 -11.89
N THR A 491 -2.91 7.85 -12.84
CA THR A 491 -3.57 7.70 -14.14
C THR A 491 -4.66 6.65 -14.15
N TRP A 492 -4.63 5.71 -13.21
CA TRP A 492 -5.65 4.68 -13.04
C TRP A 492 -5.67 4.18 -11.61
N ALA A 493 -6.74 3.52 -11.20
CA ALA A 493 -6.85 2.84 -9.93
C ALA A 493 -7.71 1.57 -10.07
N PRO A 494 -7.41 0.50 -9.31
CA PRO A 494 -8.21 -0.72 -9.35
C PRO A 494 -9.56 -0.47 -8.69
N GLN A 495 -10.66 -0.65 -9.43
CA GLN A 495 -12.02 -0.46 -8.97
C GLN A 495 -12.75 -1.81 -8.91
N CYS A 496 -13.08 -2.29 -7.73
CA CYS A 496 -13.82 -3.54 -7.56
C CYS A 496 -15.02 -3.28 -6.65
N TYR A 497 -16.17 -3.01 -7.24
CA TYR A 497 -17.39 -2.59 -6.56
C TYR A 497 -18.19 -3.80 -6.05
N GLY A 498 -18.33 -3.87 -4.72
CA GLY A 498 -19.11 -4.90 -4.05
C GLY A 498 -18.42 -6.27 -3.95
N CYS A 499 -18.50 -6.84 -2.76
CA CYS A 499 -18.10 -8.21 -2.48
C CYS A 499 -19.29 -8.96 -1.89
N HIS A 500 -19.56 -10.16 -2.35
CA HIS A 500 -20.48 -11.07 -1.69
C HIS A 500 -19.68 -12.04 -0.84
N VAL A 501 -19.83 -11.94 0.47
CA VAL A 501 -19.23 -12.85 1.46
C VAL A 501 -20.29 -13.83 1.92
N LYS A 502 -20.14 -15.09 1.52
CA LYS A 502 -20.97 -16.20 1.99
C LYS A 502 -20.21 -16.98 3.03
N ILE A 503 -20.78 -17.19 4.19
CA ILE A 503 -20.22 -18.01 5.27
C ILE A 503 -21.23 -19.12 5.58
N ASP A 504 -20.79 -20.34 5.35
CA ASP A 504 -21.64 -21.54 5.37
C ASP A 504 -21.28 -22.42 6.56
N TYR A 505 -22.18 -22.50 7.55
CA TYR A 505 -22.04 -23.29 8.76
C TYR A 505 -22.80 -24.62 8.72
N SER A 506 -23.31 -25.03 7.56
CA SER A 506 -23.94 -26.34 7.41
C SER A 506 -22.96 -27.48 7.72
N GLU A 507 -23.47 -28.66 7.98
CA GLU A 507 -22.69 -29.81 8.41
C GLU A 507 -21.47 -30.06 7.49
N GLY A 508 -20.30 -30.29 8.08
CA GLY A 508 -19.03 -30.54 7.40
C GLY A 508 -18.38 -29.31 6.77
N LYS A 509 -18.93 -28.12 6.92
CA LYS A 509 -18.35 -26.86 6.41
C LYS A 509 -17.38 -26.26 7.41
N GLN A 510 -16.12 -26.65 7.32
CA GLN A 510 -15.03 -26.15 8.15
C GLN A 510 -13.86 -25.63 7.30
N ASN A 511 -13.05 -24.75 7.88
CA ASN A 511 -11.85 -24.23 7.25
C ASN A 511 -10.83 -23.82 8.34
N PRO A 512 -9.51 -23.74 8.02
CA PRO A 512 -8.51 -23.35 9.02
C PRO A 512 -8.67 -21.91 9.53
N ASP A 513 -8.50 -21.75 10.83
CA ASP A 513 -8.27 -20.47 11.49
C ASP A 513 -6.80 -20.07 11.34
N TYR A 514 -6.49 -19.26 10.33
CA TYR A 514 -5.11 -18.84 10.05
C TYR A 514 -4.51 -17.97 11.15
N LEU A 515 -5.33 -17.23 11.89
CA LEU A 515 -4.84 -16.43 13.01
C LEU A 515 -4.44 -17.32 14.19
N ALA A 516 -5.27 -18.32 14.54
CA ALA A 516 -4.93 -19.28 15.57
C ALA A 516 -3.68 -20.08 15.23
N ALA A 517 -3.57 -20.54 13.98
CA ALA A 517 -2.39 -21.24 13.50
C ALA A 517 -1.11 -20.36 13.59
N SER A 518 -1.22 -19.08 13.28
CA SER A 518 -0.09 -18.13 13.38
C SER A 518 0.35 -17.85 14.81
N HIS A 519 -0.58 -17.98 15.78
CA HIS A 519 -0.33 -17.69 17.20
C HIS A 519 -0.02 -18.94 18.02
N ALA A 520 -0.21 -20.14 17.47
CA ALA A 520 0.20 -21.39 18.08
C ALA A 520 1.66 -21.67 17.74
N HIS A 521 2.55 -21.17 18.56
CA HIS A 521 3.99 -21.29 18.40
C HIS A 521 4.64 -21.98 19.61
N ASP A 522 5.72 -22.67 19.36
CA ASP A 522 6.62 -23.20 20.36
C ASP A 522 7.77 -22.22 20.64
N ILE A 523 8.75 -22.66 21.42
CA ILE A 523 9.96 -21.89 21.75
C ILE A 523 10.80 -21.50 20.52
N HIS A 524 10.63 -22.20 19.41
CA HIS A 524 11.30 -21.94 18.14
C HIS A 524 10.56 -20.94 17.26
N GLY A 525 9.43 -20.41 17.72
CA GLY A 525 8.58 -19.48 16.98
C GLY A 525 7.79 -20.12 15.84
N GLN A 526 7.60 -21.42 15.89
CA GLN A 526 6.83 -22.21 14.92
C GLN A 526 5.61 -22.85 15.56
N THR A 527 4.72 -23.41 14.76
CA THR A 527 3.55 -24.15 15.26
C THR A 527 3.88 -25.59 15.69
N GLY A 528 5.16 -25.95 15.80
CA GLY A 528 5.60 -27.31 16.06
C GLY A 528 5.13 -28.28 14.96
N GLU A 529 4.73 -29.48 15.34
CA GLU A 529 4.21 -30.49 14.42
C GLU A 529 2.77 -30.22 13.94
N LYS A 530 2.08 -29.20 14.51
CA LYS A 530 0.71 -28.85 14.16
C LYS A 530 0.62 -28.33 12.73
N THR A 531 -0.33 -28.87 12.00
CA THR A 531 -0.67 -28.47 10.63
C THR A 531 -1.90 -27.56 10.63
N LEU A 532 -2.26 -26.97 9.49
CA LEU A 532 -3.49 -26.18 9.39
C LEU A 532 -4.77 -26.99 9.68
N LYS A 533 -4.72 -28.34 9.56
CA LYS A 533 -5.84 -29.20 9.90
C LYS A 533 -6.16 -29.24 11.38
N ASP A 534 -5.16 -28.92 12.23
CA ASP A 534 -5.34 -28.87 13.69
C ASP A 534 -6.03 -27.59 14.16
N PHE A 535 -6.29 -26.67 13.25
CA PHE A 535 -6.92 -25.38 13.51
C PHE A 535 -8.24 -25.21 12.75
N LEU A 536 -8.91 -26.30 12.40
CA LEU A 536 -10.23 -26.22 11.77
C LEU A 536 -11.26 -25.62 12.73
N VAL A 537 -12.07 -24.71 12.20
CA VAL A 537 -13.19 -24.07 12.88
C VAL A 537 -14.44 -24.15 12.03
N ASP A 538 -15.61 -24.04 12.66
CA ASP A 538 -16.89 -24.04 11.96
C ASP A 538 -16.98 -22.88 10.95
N GLY A 539 -17.71 -23.13 9.90
CA GLY A 539 -17.95 -22.17 8.83
C GLY A 539 -16.90 -22.19 7.73
N LYS A 540 -17.37 -22.15 6.50
CA LYS A 540 -16.52 -22.04 5.30
C LYS A 540 -16.83 -20.73 4.59
N VAL A 541 -15.82 -19.87 4.47
CA VAL A 541 -15.96 -18.60 3.79
C VAL A 541 -15.78 -18.77 2.27
N THR A 542 -16.66 -18.13 1.51
CA THR A 542 -16.53 -17.95 0.07
C THR A 542 -16.74 -16.48 -0.25
N GLU A 543 -15.80 -15.87 -0.95
CA GLU A 543 -15.86 -14.46 -1.36
C GLU A 543 -15.98 -14.36 -2.88
N THR A 544 -17.05 -13.74 -3.34
CA THR A 544 -17.26 -13.41 -4.76
C THR A 544 -17.23 -11.91 -4.92
N ARG A 545 -16.30 -11.43 -5.75
CA ARG A 545 -16.21 -10.01 -6.09
C ARG A 545 -17.09 -9.69 -7.27
N SER A 546 -17.66 -8.49 -7.29
CA SER A 546 -18.41 -7.98 -8.43
C SER A 546 -17.49 -7.48 -9.55
N TYR A 547 -17.85 -6.45 -10.23
CA TYR A 547 -17.08 -5.90 -11.34
C TYR A 547 -15.68 -5.50 -10.92
N LEU A 548 -14.69 -5.83 -11.75
CA LEU A 548 -13.37 -5.25 -11.71
C LEU A 548 -13.24 -4.24 -12.84
N ARG A 549 -13.03 -2.97 -12.50
CA ARG A 549 -12.96 -1.85 -13.44
C ARG A 549 -11.57 -1.22 -13.42
N TRP A 550 -11.09 -0.82 -14.57
CA TRP A 550 -9.82 -0.13 -14.77
C TRP A 550 -10.09 1.26 -15.31
N GLU A 551 -10.44 2.15 -14.44
CA GLU A 551 -10.95 3.46 -14.80
C GLU A 551 -10.37 4.54 -13.92
N ASP A 552 -10.56 5.79 -14.33
CA ASP A 552 -10.24 6.93 -13.47
C ASP A 552 -10.96 6.82 -12.14
N PRO A 553 -10.27 7.08 -11.01
CA PRO A 553 -10.90 6.99 -9.70
C PRO A 553 -11.96 8.07 -9.48
N ALA A 554 -12.94 7.76 -8.66
CA ALA A 554 -13.80 8.75 -8.04
C ALA A 554 -12.98 9.63 -7.10
N LEU A 555 -13.51 10.80 -6.71
CA LEU A 555 -12.87 11.72 -5.80
C LEU A 555 -13.71 11.91 -4.53
N SER A 556 -13.01 12.04 -3.41
CA SER A 556 -13.62 12.38 -2.12
C SER A 556 -12.63 13.19 -1.28
N VAL A 557 -13.04 13.64 -0.11
CA VAL A 557 -12.16 14.32 0.85
C VAL A 557 -11.55 13.24 1.75
N ASN A 558 -10.22 13.23 1.89
CA ASN A 558 -9.51 12.29 2.75
C ASN A 558 -9.51 12.77 4.22
N GLY A 559 -8.95 11.95 5.11
CA GLY A 559 -8.85 12.26 6.54
C GLY A 559 -8.01 13.49 6.87
N GLU A 560 -7.27 14.02 5.90
CA GLU A 560 -6.49 15.27 6.01
C GLU A 560 -7.24 16.49 5.50
N GLY A 561 -8.47 16.33 5.03
CA GLY A 561 -9.28 17.40 4.46
C GLY A 561 -8.95 17.76 3.02
N ARG A 562 -8.18 16.91 2.31
CA ARG A 562 -7.79 17.11 0.91
C ARG A 562 -8.59 16.25 -0.04
N VAL A 563 -8.82 16.74 -1.25
CA VAL A 563 -9.44 15.94 -2.31
C VAL A 563 -8.46 14.89 -2.81
N SER A 564 -8.89 13.64 -2.81
CA SER A 564 -8.07 12.45 -3.06
C SER A 564 -8.80 11.45 -3.95
N PRO A 565 -8.11 10.65 -4.74
CA PRO A 565 -8.68 9.49 -5.40
C PRO A 565 -9.30 8.53 -4.39
N THR A 566 -10.42 7.96 -4.79
CA THR A 566 -11.22 7.08 -3.94
C THR A 566 -11.61 5.83 -4.71
N ILE A 567 -11.42 4.70 -4.07
CA ILE A 567 -11.76 3.37 -4.62
C ILE A 567 -12.65 2.62 -3.63
N PRO A 568 -13.30 1.53 -4.05
CA PRO A 568 -14.05 0.69 -3.14
C PRO A 568 -13.19 0.23 -1.96
N GLY A 569 -13.70 0.46 -0.75
CA GLY A 569 -13.19 -0.08 0.50
C GLY A 569 -13.88 -1.39 0.85
N CYS A 570 -14.32 -1.53 2.08
CA CYS A 570 -15.14 -2.66 2.51
C CYS A 570 -16.59 -2.47 2.04
N GLN A 571 -16.95 -3.06 0.92
CA GLN A 571 -18.30 -3.03 0.34
C GLN A 571 -18.89 -4.44 0.34
N THR A 572 -19.25 -4.93 1.52
CA THR A 572 -19.59 -6.33 1.72
C THR A 572 -21.09 -6.55 1.82
N THR A 573 -21.60 -7.46 0.99
CA THR A 573 -22.94 -8.05 1.13
C THR A 573 -22.79 -9.41 1.79
N ILE A 574 -23.58 -9.68 2.80
CA ILE A 574 -23.41 -10.82 3.70
C ILE A 574 -24.49 -11.86 3.46
N THR A 575 -24.10 -13.10 3.27
CA THR A 575 -24.97 -14.27 3.37
C THR A 575 -24.41 -15.23 4.40
N VAL A 576 -25.20 -15.60 5.37
CA VAL A 576 -24.85 -16.57 6.40
C VAL A 576 -25.82 -17.75 6.31
N ILE A 577 -25.24 -18.95 6.13
CA ILE A 577 -26.00 -20.20 6.11
C ILE A 577 -25.82 -20.88 7.46
N GLY A 578 -26.93 -21.20 8.10
CA GLY A 578 -26.95 -21.88 9.38
C GLY A 578 -26.73 -23.41 9.28
N LYS A 579 -26.81 -24.10 10.42
CA LYS A 579 -26.56 -25.54 10.53
C LYS A 579 -27.42 -26.40 9.60
N GLU A 580 -28.69 -26.04 9.46
CA GLU A 580 -29.65 -26.78 8.63
C GLU A 580 -29.51 -26.46 7.10
N GLY A 581 -28.48 -25.70 6.71
CA GLY A 581 -28.30 -25.27 5.34
C GLY A 581 -29.26 -24.15 4.88
N LYS A 582 -30.04 -23.58 5.79
CA LYS A 582 -30.91 -22.44 5.54
C LYS A 582 -30.18 -21.11 5.73
N ALA A 583 -30.52 -20.11 4.92
CA ALA A 583 -29.96 -18.77 5.08
C ALA A 583 -30.52 -18.08 6.35
N LEU A 584 -29.65 -17.72 7.27
CA LEU A 584 -29.95 -16.85 8.41
C LEU A 584 -29.93 -15.39 7.96
N LEU A 585 -28.99 -15.03 7.09
CA LEU A 585 -28.93 -13.75 6.37
C LEU A 585 -28.76 -14.03 4.89
N GLN A 586 -29.43 -13.25 4.05
CA GLN A 586 -29.37 -13.38 2.59
C GLN A 586 -29.10 -12.01 1.94
N ASN A 587 -27.95 -11.85 1.28
CA ASN A 587 -27.56 -10.61 0.61
C ASN A 587 -27.78 -9.36 1.48
N HIS A 588 -27.38 -9.45 2.73
CA HIS A 588 -27.67 -8.44 3.74
C HIS A 588 -26.57 -7.36 3.76
N ILE A 589 -27.00 -6.10 3.86
CA ILE A 589 -26.14 -4.94 4.14
C ILE A 589 -26.62 -4.34 5.45
N VAL A 590 -25.74 -4.27 6.42
CA VAL A 590 -26.05 -3.72 7.76
C VAL A 590 -26.23 -2.20 7.66
N LYS A 591 -27.06 -1.62 8.52
CA LYS A 591 -27.19 -0.18 8.70
C LYS A 591 -26.41 0.25 9.95
N ILE A 592 -25.58 1.26 9.80
CA ILE A 592 -24.79 1.83 10.90
C ILE A 592 -25.43 3.16 11.30
N PRO A 593 -25.87 3.32 12.54
CA PRO A 593 -26.39 4.59 13.03
C PRO A 593 -25.23 5.55 13.40
N ASN A 594 -25.55 6.83 13.52
CA ASN A 594 -24.66 7.85 14.12
C ASN A 594 -23.31 8.05 13.40
N VAL A 595 -23.28 7.85 12.09
CA VAL A 595 -22.13 8.17 11.24
C VAL A 595 -22.52 9.27 10.23
N GLU A 596 -21.54 9.88 9.56
CA GLU A 596 -21.86 10.93 8.57
C GLU A 596 -22.77 10.36 7.48
N GLY A 597 -23.74 11.15 7.02
CA GLY A 597 -24.72 10.73 6.03
C GLY A 597 -25.75 9.71 6.49
N ALA A 598 -25.79 9.36 7.80
CA ALA A 598 -26.62 8.26 8.29
C ALA A 598 -28.14 8.51 8.17
N GLY A 599 -28.62 9.74 8.30
CA GLY A 599 -30.02 10.00 8.37
C GLY A 599 -30.73 9.24 9.53
N LYS A 600 -32.04 9.15 9.48
CA LYS A 600 -32.84 8.47 10.53
C LYS A 600 -32.69 6.95 10.52
N GLU A 601 -32.45 6.37 9.37
CA GLU A 601 -32.38 4.92 9.17
C GLU A 601 -30.97 4.33 9.28
N GLY A 602 -29.96 5.15 9.52
CA GLY A 602 -28.57 4.75 9.49
C GLY A 602 -27.98 4.71 8.07
N GLN A 603 -26.66 4.69 7.99
CA GLN A 603 -25.89 4.57 6.73
C GLN A 603 -25.60 3.10 6.42
N ASN A 604 -25.60 2.74 5.13
CA ASN A 604 -25.16 1.40 4.73
C ASN A 604 -23.73 1.15 5.20
N SER A 605 -23.44 -0.03 5.74
CA SER A 605 -22.12 -0.45 6.22
C SER A 605 -21.10 -0.75 5.12
N ILE A 606 -21.33 -0.23 3.93
CA ILE A 606 -20.41 -0.25 2.80
C ILE A 606 -19.64 1.06 2.75
N THR A 607 -18.40 1.02 2.30
CA THR A 607 -17.53 2.19 2.31
C THR A 607 -16.71 2.33 1.03
N MET A 608 -16.49 3.57 0.62
CA MET A 608 -15.44 3.95 -0.30
C MET A 608 -14.22 4.42 0.51
N SER A 609 -13.02 4.16 0.04
CA SER A 609 -11.79 4.52 0.74
C SER A 609 -10.85 5.33 -0.12
N GLN A 610 -10.25 6.36 0.44
CA GLN A 610 -9.20 7.12 -0.22
C GLN A 610 -7.95 6.26 -0.40
N VAL A 611 -7.22 6.56 -1.44
CA VAL A 611 -6.00 5.83 -1.80
C VAL A 611 -5.04 6.71 -2.58
N ASN A 612 -3.75 6.56 -2.31
CA ASN A 612 -2.72 6.82 -3.32
C ASN A 612 -2.62 5.55 -4.18
N PRO A 613 -3.04 5.56 -5.45
CA PRO A 613 -3.11 4.35 -6.26
C PRO A 613 -1.75 3.76 -6.64
N HIS A 614 -0.64 4.49 -6.41
CA HIS A 614 0.71 4.11 -6.88
C HIS A 614 0.77 3.84 -8.38
N THR A 615 0.16 4.73 -9.15
CA THR A 615 0.10 4.71 -10.61
C THR A 615 0.47 6.08 -11.18
N ILE A 616 1.48 6.69 -10.57
CA ILE A 616 1.89 8.07 -10.86
C ILE A 616 2.51 8.16 -12.25
N SER A 617 2.08 9.16 -13.01
CA SER A 617 2.62 9.48 -14.32
C SER A 617 3.11 10.93 -14.37
N LYS A 618 4.10 11.17 -15.24
CA LYS A 618 4.55 12.53 -15.55
C LYS A 618 3.42 13.38 -16.17
N LYS A 619 2.56 12.76 -16.99
CA LYS A 619 1.36 13.42 -17.52
C LYS A 619 0.26 13.32 -16.47
N SER A 620 -0.34 14.45 -16.16
CA SER A 620 -1.55 14.45 -15.33
C SER A 620 -2.77 13.94 -16.11
N ARG A 621 -3.80 13.56 -15.39
CA ARG A 621 -5.14 13.38 -15.94
C ARG A 621 -5.59 14.64 -16.66
N THR A 622 -6.56 14.51 -17.56
CA THR A 622 -7.14 15.67 -18.25
C THR A 622 -8.03 16.47 -17.29
N CYS A 623 -8.27 17.72 -17.62
CA CYS A 623 -9.16 18.57 -16.80
C CYS A 623 -10.58 18.00 -16.76
N GLU A 624 -11.04 17.47 -17.89
CA GLU A 624 -12.39 16.91 -18.06
C GLU A 624 -12.60 15.65 -17.20
N SER A 625 -11.55 14.88 -16.93
CA SER A 625 -11.64 13.67 -16.10
C SER A 625 -12.05 13.98 -14.65
N CYS A 626 -11.94 15.25 -14.23
CA CYS A 626 -12.42 15.76 -12.95
C CYS A 626 -13.61 16.71 -13.11
N HIS A 627 -13.49 17.72 -14.00
CA HIS A 627 -14.45 18.85 -14.07
C HIS A 627 -15.78 18.54 -14.76
N THR A 628 -15.87 17.47 -15.54
CA THR A 628 -17.13 17.08 -16.22
C THR A 628 -17.53 15.64 -15.93
N SER A 629 -16.77 14.96 -15.09
CA SER A 629 -16.98 13.53 -14.81
C SER A 629 -17.92 13.34 -13.62
N LYS A 630 -19.12 12.81 -13.86
CA LYS A 630 -20.05 12.45 -12.77
C LYS A 630 -19.44 11.45 -11.80
N LYS A 631 -18.60 10.53 -12.30
CA LYS A 631 -17.86 9.61 -11.46
C LYS A 631 -16.90 10.31 -10.53
N ALA A 632 -16.12 11.27 -11.05
CA ALA A 632 -15.22 12.08 -10.21
C ALA A 632 -15.97 12.83 -9.11
N LEU A 633 -17.21 13.25 -9.38
CA LEU A 633 -18.06 13.89 -8.38
C LEU A 633 -18.61 12.94 -7.30
N GLY A 634 -18.31 11.64 -7.40
CA GLY A 634 -18.84 10.64 -6.47
C GLY A 634 -20.25 10.13 -6.80
N MET A 635 -20.78 10.48 -7.96
CA MET A 635 -22.12 10.07 -8.42
C MET A 635 -22.10 8.77 -9.22
N GLY A 636 -21.00 8.03 -9.20
CA GLY A 636 -20.88 6.80 -9.96
C GLY A 636 -20.90 7.01 -11.48
N ILE A 637 -21.02 5.92 -12.23
CA ILE A 637 -20.92 5.94 -13.68
C ILE A 637 -22.23 6.44 -14.32
N GLU A 638 -23.37 6.10 -13.72
CA GLU A 638 -24.70 6.46 -14.22
C GLU A 638 -25.29 7.73 -13.59
N GLY A 639 -24.46 8.60 -13.04
CA GLY A 639 -24.86 9.93 -12.58
C GLY A 639 -25.73 9.97 -11.33
N GLY A 640 -25.52 9.04 -10.40
CA GLY A 640 -26.17 9.04 -9.09
C GLY A 640 -27.33 8.05 -8.93
N LYS A 641 -27.58 7.21 -9.93
CA LYS A 641 -28.59 6.15 -9.82
C LYS A 641 -28.07 5.04 -8.92
N TYR A 642 -28.51 5.06 -7.67
CA TYR A 642 -28.04 4.11 -6.66
C TYR A 642 -28.62 2.70 -6.85
N PHE A 643 -29.89 2.62 -7.22
CA PHE A 643 -30.55 1.35 -7.59
C PHE A 643 -30.40 1.14 -9.08
N ALA A 644 -29.30 0.54 -9.50
CA ALA A 644 -29.03 0.24 -10.90
C ALA A 644 -29.17 -1.26 -11.19
N ASP A 645 -29.42 -1.59 -12.46
CA ASP A 645 -29.40 -2.98 -12.91
C ASP A 645 -27.95 -3.49 -12.95
N GLN A 646 -27.55 -4.21 -11.91
CA GLN A 646 -26.19 -4.73 -11.78
C GLN A 646 -25.89 -5.92 -12.71
N THR A 647 -26.86 -6.41 -13.44
CA THR A 647 -26.61 -7.37 -14.51
C THR A 647 -25.98 -6.71 -15.73
N LYS A 648 -26.11 -5.39 -15.86
CA LYS A 648 -25.44 -4.59 -16.87
C LYS A 648 -24.07 -4.17 -16.40
N THR A 649 -23.05 -4.67 -17.06
CA THR A 649 -21.70 -4.26 -16.83
C THR A 649 -21.39 -2.96 -17.56
N THR A 650 -20.79 -2.01 -16.88
CA THR A 650 -20.24 -0.84 -17.54
C THR A 650 -18.87 -1.18 -18.10
N ILE A 651 -18.72 -1.06 -19.40
CA ILE A 651 -17.44 -1.26 -20.08
C ILE A 651 -16.51 -0.13 -19.69
N VAL A 652 -15.29 -0.48 -19.37
CA VAL A 652 -14.22 0.46 -19.11
C VAL A 652 -13.11 0.19 -20.11
N ASP A 653 -12.56 1.25 -20.66
CA ASP A 653 -11.41 1.14 -21.56
C ASP A 653 -10.23 0.57 -20.80
N LEU A 654 -9.81 -0.62 -21.18
CA LEU A 654 -8.61 -1.24 -20.73
C LEU A 654 -7.47 -0.83 -21.65
N MET A 655 -6.43 -0.21 -21.12
CA MET A 655 -5.24 0.11 -21.87
C MET A 655 -4.07 -0.77 -21.45
N THR A 656 -3.28 -1.20 -22.42
CA THR A 656 -1.98 -1.80 -22.20
C THR A 656 -0.93 -0.72 -21.90
N ALA A 657 0.25 -1.11 -21.44
CA ALA A 657 1.34 -0.19 -21.15
C ALA A 657 1.77 0.65 -22.37
N ASP A 658 1.60 0.13 -23.58
CA ASP A 658 1.88 0.81 -24.85
C ASP A 658 0.69 1.65 -25.36
N GLY A 659 -0.37 1.78 -24.55
CA GLY A 659 -1.53 2.61 -24.85
C GLY A 659 -2.56 1.96 -25.77
N LYS A 660 -2.46 0.65 -26.05
CA LYS A 660 -3.48 -0.07 -26.80
C LYS A 660 -4.68 -0.38 -25.92
N VAL A 661 -5.86 0.01 -26.37
CA VAL A 661 -7.11 -0.37 -25.72
C VAL A 661 -7.33 -1.87 -25.93
N LEU A 662 -7.60 -2.59 -24.83
CA LEU A 662 -7.91 -4.01 -24.90
C LEU A 662 -9.38 -4.20 -25.33
N PRO A 663 -9.66 -4.89 -26.42
CA PRO A 663 -11.01 -5.12 -26.90
C PRO A 663 -11.69 -6.24 -26.06
N LYS A 664 -11.86 -6.00 -24.77
CA LYS A 664 -12.47 -6.94 -23.84
C LYS A 664 -13.97 -6.74 -23.81
N LYS A 665 -14.70 -7.80 -24.08
CA LYS A 665 -16.14 -7.81 -23.90
C LYS A 665 -16.49 -7.79 -22.41
N VAL A 666 -17.67 -7.30 -22.10
CA VAL A 666 -18.16 -7.18 -20.73
C VAL A 666 -18.23 -8.52 -20.02
N ASP A 667 -18.63 -9.58 -20.70
CA ASP A 667 -18.72 -10.94 -20.21
C ASP A 667 -17.34 -11.57 -19.87
N GLU A 668 -16.26 -10.99 -20.35
CA GLU A 668 -14.89 -11.38 -20.00
C GLU A 668 -14.38 -10.70 -18.71
N GLN A 669 -15.13 -9.80 -18.12
CA GLN A 669 -14.82 -9.18 -16.83
C GLN A 669 -15.35 -10.04 -15.66
N ILE A 670 -14.93 -9.73 -14.43
CA ILE A 670 -15.48 -10.42 -13.26
C ILE A 670 -16.98 -10.15 -13.23
N PRO A 671 -17.84 -11.18 -13.25
CA PRO A 671 -19.28 -11.00 -13.36
C PRO A 671 -19.82 -10.25 -12.14
N ALA A 672 -20.93 -9.54 -12.35
CA ALA A 672 -21.67 -8.92 -11.28
C ALA A 672 -22.19 -9.98 -10.28
N ILE A 673 -22.37 -9.58 -9.06
CA ILE A 673 -23.07 -10.41 -8.08
C ILE A 673 -24.55 -10.37 -8.41
N VAL A 674 -25.10 -11.53 -8.79
CA VAL A 674 -26.49 -11.65 -9.21
C VAL A 674 -27.43 -11.27 -8.05
N ASN A 675 -28.54 -10.59 -8.38
CA ASN A 675 -29.57 -10.13 -7.45
C ASN A 675 -29.19 -9.00 -6.48
N LEU A 676 -28.03 -8.38 -6.62
CA LEU A 676 -27.73 -7.14 -5.90
C LEU A 676 -28.33 -5.94 -6.65
N LYS A 677 -29.05 -5.10 -5.92
CA LYS A 677 -29.79 -3.95 -6.48
C LYS A 677 -29.08 -2.60 -6.31
N HIS A 678 -27.89 -2.59 -5.71
CA HIS A 678 -27.18 -1.36 -5.37
C HIS A 678 -25.99 -1.13 -6.32
N ASP A 679 -25.83 0.07 -6.80
CA ASP A 679 -24.61 0.50 -7.48
C ASP A 679 -23.59 1.00 -6.43
N TYR A 680 -22.64 0.16 -6.09
CA TYR A 680 -21.62 0.48 -5.09
C TYR A 680 -20.61 1.54 -5.55
N SER A 681 -20.64 2.00 -6.80
CA SER A 681 -19.82 3.12 -7.27
C SER A 681 -20.36 4.49 -6.83
N VAL A 682 -21.60 4.56 -6.37
CA VAL A 682 -22.30 5.80 -6.00
C VAL A 682 -22.00 6.13 -4.54
N MET A 683 -21.34 7.24 -4.27
CA MET A 683 -21.18 7.81 -2.93
C MET A 683 -22.31 8.78 -2.60
N VAL A 684 -22.75 9.55 -3.61
CA VAL A 684 -23.83 10.53 -3.51
C VAL A 684 -24.78 10.30 -4.67
N ASP A 685 -26.08 10.16 -4.40
CA ASP A 685 -27.10 9.94 -5.40
C ASP A 685 -27.42 11.22 -6.21
N GLU A 686 -28.33 11.09 -7.18
CA GLU A 686 -28.78 12.20 -8.04
C GLU A 686 -29.45 13.36 -7.27
N ASN A 687 -29.99 13.09 -6.07
CA ASN A 687 -30.60 14.08 -5.19
C ASN A 687 -29.60 14.76 -4.26
N GLY A 688 -28.34 14.32 -4.29
CA GLY A 688 -27.30 14.81 -3.39
C GLY A 688 -27.24 14.10 -2.02
N THR A 689 -27.99 12.99 -1.87
CA THR A 689 -28.00 12.19 -0.63
C THR A 689 -26.81 11.26 -0.60
N GLN A 690 -26.11 11.22 0.52
CA GLN A 690 -25.03 10.25 0.74
C GLN A 690 -25.61 8.85 0.94
N VAL A 691 -25.16 7.86 0.15
CA VAL A 691 -25.70 6.50 0.16
C VAL A 691 -24.77 5.45 0.72
N GLN A 692 -23.50 5.79 0.95
CA GLN A 692 -22.51 4.96 1.64
C GLN A 692 -21.48 5.80 2.37
N THR A 693 -20.76 5.19 3.30
CA THR A 693 -19.67 5.84 4.03
C THR A 693 -18.48 6.12 3.11
N VAL A 694 -17.75 7.19 3.39
CA VAL A 694 -16.50 7.51 2.71
C VAL A 694 -15.38 7.52 3.73
N ASP A 695 -14.65 6.42 3.80
CA ASP A 695 -13.69 6.04 4.82
C ASP A 695 -14.33 5.82 6.21
N ASN A 696 -14.06 4.67 6.78
CA ASN A 696 -14.50 4.30 8.14
C ASN A 696 -13.36 4.38 9.17
N HIS A 697 -12.28 5.09 8.84
CA HIS A 697 -11.11 5.23 9.71
C HIS A 697 -10.91 6.64 10.27
N TRP A 698 -11.45 7.66 9.58
CA TRP A 698 -11.26 9.07 9.92
C TRP A 698 -12.54 9.88 9.80
N LYS A 699 -12.82 10.69 10.81
CA LYS A 699 -14.02 11.55 10.82
C LYS A 699 -14.03 12.63 9.72
N LEU A 700 -12.86 13.14 9.34
CA LEU A 700 -12.75 14.19 8.34
C LEU A 700 -12.95 13.69 6.91
N ALA A 701 -12.88 12.38 6.68
CA ALA A 701 -13.11 11.79 5.38
C ALA A 701 -14.60 11.84 5.02
N ASN A 702 -14.91 12.42 3.86
CA ASN A 702 -16.28 12.67 3.43
C ASN A 702 -16.40 12.61 1.91
N PRO A 703 -17.59 12.40 1.34
CA PRO A 703 -17.85 12.71 -0.05
C PRO A 703 -17.54 14.18 -0.33
N LEU A 704 -17.32 14.53 -1.58
CA LEU A 704 -17.26 15.93 -1.97
C LEU A 704 -18.53 16.65 -1.55
N SER A 705 -18.41 17.77 -0.84
CA SER A 705 -19.55 18.61 -0.48
C SER A 705 -20.27 19.14 -1.72
N LYS A 706 -21.53 19.54 -1.58
CA LYS A 706 -22.28 20.17 -2.69
C LYS A 706 -21.49 21.34 -3.32
N LYS A 707 -20.88 22.18 -2.49
CA LYS A 707 -20.05 23.31 -2.95
C LYS A 707 -18.84 22.83 -3.77
N GLN A 708 -18.16 21.77 -3.37
CA GLN A 708 -17.04 21.20 -4.11
C GLN A 708 -17.50 20.56 -5.41
N ARG A 709 -18.63 19.83 -5.41
CA ARG A 709 -19.22 19.28 -6.62
C ARG A 709 -19.64 20.38 -7.61
N ASP A 710 -20.29 21.45 -7.13
CA ASP A 710 -20.70 22.59 -7.96
C ASP A 710 -19.48 23.31 -8.58
N ILE A 711 -18.34 23.37 -7.87
CA ILE A 711 -17.08 23.92 -8.41
C ILE A 711 -16.50 23.00 -9.50
N LEU A 712 -16.51 21.71 -9.28
CA LEU A 712 -15.97 20.72 -10.23
C LEU A 712 -16.86 20.58 -11.46
N ASP A 713 -18.18 20.60 -11.30
CA ASP A 713 -19.16 20.45 -12.39
C ASP A 713 -19.37 21.74 -13.20
N ARG A 714 -18.65 22.81 -12.88
CA ARG A 714 -18.74 24.06 -13.64
C ARG A 714 -18.19 23.89 -15.05
N GLN A 715 -19.06 23.88 -16.01
CA GLN A 715 -18.70 23.96 -17.43
C GLN A 715 -17.85 25.20 -17.75
N GLY A 716 -18.00 26.28 -16.98
CA GLY A 716 -17.18 27.49 -17.08
C GLY A 716 -15.76 27.37 -16.53
N ALA A 717 -15.42 26.33 -15.76
CA ALA A 717 -14.06 26.12 -15.29
C ALA A 717 -13.07 25.87 -16.45
N CYS A 718 -13.54 25.23 -17.52
CA CYS A 718 -12.77 25.06 -18.74
C CYS A 718 -12.43 26.41 -19.39
N TYR A 719 -13.36 27.36 -19.41
CA TYR A 719 -13.15 28.70 -19.97
C TYR A 719 -12.14 29.54 -19.17
N ALA A 720 -12.18 29.46 -17.84
CA ALA A 720 -11.22 30.19 -16.98
C ALA A 720 -9.78 29.70 -17.19
N CYS A 721 -9.58 28.40 -17.36
CA CYS A 721 -8.29 27.82 -17.69
C CYS A 721 -7.90 28.07 -19.15
N HIS A 722 -8.85 28.04 -20.07
CA HIS A 722 -8.61 28.19 -21.51
C HIS A 722 -8.13 29.61 -21.86
N GLN A 723 -8.60 30.64 -21.19
CA GLN A 723 -8.08 32.01 -21.37
C GLN A 723 -6.58 32.13 -21.10
N ASN A 724 -6.03 31.21 -20.31
CA ASN A 724 -4.62 31.19 -19.94
C ASN A 724 -3.80 30.11 -20.67
N ILE A 725 -4.44 29.27 -21.50
CA ILE A 725 -3.78 28.24 -22.34
C ILE A 725 -3.92 28.67 -23.80
N PRO A 726 -2.90 29.25 -24.43
CA PRO A 726 -3.05 30.01 -25.67
C PRO A 726 -3.33 29.19 -26.93
N GLU A 727 -3.54 27.91 -26.92
CA GLU A 727 -3.62 27.10 -28.16
C GLU A 727 -4.75 26.04 -28.18
N GLY A 728 -5.91 26.35 -27.64
CA GLY A 728 -7.15 25.59 -27.94
C GLY A 728 -7.21 24.13 -27.53
N ASP A 729 -6.19 23.61 -26.87
CA ASP A 729 -6.03 22.18 -26.56
C ASP A 729 -7.20 21.56 -25.75
N LEU A 730 -7.87 22.38 -24.94
CA LEU A 730 -8.94 21.88 -24.07
C LEU A 730 -10.25 21.66 -24.84
N ALA A 731 -10.61 22.59 -25.71
CA ALA A 731 -11.80 22.45 -26.55
C ALA A 731 -11.62 21.29 -27.56
N ILE A 732 -10.39 21.15 -28.09
CA ILE A 732 -10.02 20.05 -28.99
C ILE A 732 -10.09 18.72 -28.26
N SER A 733 -9.58 18.65 -27.02
CA SER A 733 -9.61 17.45 -26.18
C SER A 733 -11.06 17.04 -25.85
N ALA A 734 -11.91 18.00 -25.45
CA ALA A 734 -13.31 17.73 -25.14
C ALA A 734 -14.09 17.23 -26.37
N MET A 735 -13.85 17.83 -27.55
CA MET A 735 -14.53 17.38 -28.77
C MET A 735 -13.97 16.07 -29.30
N ASN A 736 -12.68 15.81 -29.17
CA ASN A 736 -12.12 14.50 -29.50
C ASN A 736 -12.68 13.41 -28.58
N HIS A 737 -12.89 13.72 -27.30
CA HIS A 737 -13.54 12.81 -26.37
C HIS A 737 -15.00 12.55 -26.77
N MET A 738 -15.75 13.59 -27.09
CA MET A 738 -17.13 13.44 -27.57
C MET A 738 -17.21 12.65 -28.89
N ALA A 739 -16.32 12.89 -29.83
CA ALA A 739 -16.29 12.17 -31.08
C ALA A 739 -15.93 10.69 -30.91
N ASN A 740 -14.96 10.40 -30.03
CA ASN A 740 -14.62 9.03 -29.64
C ASN A 740 -15.82 8.30 -28.99
N MET A 741 -16.61 9.01 -28.16
CA MET A 741 -17.81 8.44 -27.54
C MET A 741 -18.87 8.05 -28.57
N VAL A 742 -18.95 8.73 -29.72
CA VAL A 742 -19.88 8.42 -30.80
C VAL A 742 -19.24 7.63 -31.95
N GLY A 743 -18.01 7.14 -31.77
CA GLY A 743 -17.33 6.27 -32.73
C GLY A 743 -16.82 7.00 -34.00
N VAL A 744 -16.58 8.28 -33.91
CA VAL A 744 -16.05 9.08 -35.02
C VAL A 744 -14.54 9.24 -34.88
N GLU A 745 -13.78 8.74 -35.84
CA GLU A 745 -12.35 8.99 -35.96
C GLU A 745 -12.08 10.41 -36.46
N ILE A 746 -11.27 11.19 -35.71
CA ILE A 746 -10.99 12.58 -36.02
C ILE A 746 -9.53 12.75 -36.42
N ASP A 747 -9.31 13.39 -37.58
CA ASP A 747 -8.02 13.96 -37.94
C ASP A 747 -7.71 15.16 -37.05
N LYS A 748 -6.79 14.98 -36.11
CA LYS A 748 -6.47 15.93 -35.03
C LYS A 748 -5.98 17.29 -35.53
N GLU A 749 -5.29 17.35 -36.67
CA GLU A 749 -4.77 18.60 -37.23
C GLU A 749 -5.89 19.42 -37.92
N LYS A 750 -6.67 18.80 -38.80
CA LYS A 750 -7.81 19.43 -39.48
C LYS A 750 -8.89 19.88 -38.50
N HIS A 751 -9.13 19.10 -37.46
CA HIS A 751 -10.13 19.41 -36.48
C HIS A 751 -9.77 20.65 -35.65
N GLY A 752 -8.51 20.80 -35.25
CA GLY A 752 -8.01 21.97 -34.55
C GLY A 752 -8.19 23.27 -35.36
N GLU A 753 -7.99 23.19 -36.66
CA GLU A 753 -8.16 24.33 -37.57
C GLU A 753 -9.62 24.72 -37.76
N ILE A 754 -10.51 23.76 -37.94
CA ILE A 754 -11.97 23.97 -38.07
C ILE A 754 -12.53 24.55 -36.76
N LEU A 755 -12.13 24.03 -35.62
CA LEU A 755 -12.56 24.52 -34.31
C LEU A 755 -12.11 25.96 -34.04
N SER A 756 -10.85 26.25 -34.31
CA SER A 756 -10.33 27.62 -34.16
C SER A 756 -11.11 28.61 -35.03
N LYS A 757 -11.46 28.23 -36.24
CA LYS A 757 -12.28 29.05 -37.13
C LYS A 757 -13.73 29.19 -36.59
N THR A 758 -14.34 28.07 -36.18
CA THR A 758 -15.70 28.06 -35.66
C THR A 758 -15.87 28.86 -34.38
N VAL A 759 -14.93 28.73 -33.42
CA VAL A 759 -14.95 29.52 -32.19
C VAL A 759 -14.77 31.02 -32.48
N LYS A 760 -13.87 31.39 -33.38
CA LYS A 760 -13.69 32.78 -33.79
C LYS A 760 -14.94 33.34 -34.45
N ILE A 761 -15.54 32.61 -35.37
CA ILE A 761 -16.81 32.99 -36.05
C ILE A 761 -17.94 33.13 -35.03
N SER A 762 -18.11 32.15 -34.12
CA SER A 762 -19.10 32.18 -33.06
C SER A 762 -18.95 33.40 -32.14
N ALA A 763 -17.72 33.70 -31.72
CA ALA A 763 -17.43 34.88 -30.91
C ALA A 763 -17.76 36.19 -31.66
N TRP A 764 -17.41 36.27 -32.92
CA TRP A 764 -17.78 37.45 -33.76
C TRP A 764 -19.28 37.58 -33.95
N VAL A 765 -20.01 36.45 -34.13
CA VAL A 765 -21.46 36.48 -34.24
C VAL A 765 -22.10 36.91 -32.92
N GLN A 766 -21.65 36.43 -31.80
CA GLN A 766 -22.17 36.77 -30.48
C GLN A 766 -21.92 38.21 -30.07
N VAL A 767 -20.87 38.83 -30.56
CA VAL A 767 -20.56 40.26 -30.28
C VAL A 767 -21.05 41.14 -31.41
N GLY A 768 -20.87 40.76 -32.66
CA GLY A 768 -21.20 41.55 -33.85
C GLY A 768 -22.67 41.71 -34.07
N VAL A 769 -23.47 40.63 -33.88
CA VAL A 769 -24.92 40.73 -34.09
C VAL A 769 -25.62 41.66 -33.10
N PRO A 770 -25.37 41.62 -31.78
CA PRO A 770 -25.91 42.59 -30.84
C PRO A 770 -25.48 44.03 -31.14
N LEU A 771 -24.23 44.23 -31.53
CA LEU A 771 -23.71 45.54 -31.88
C LEU A 771 -24.41 46.08 -33.16
N LEU A 772 -24.61 45.26 -34.18
CA LEU A 772 -25.33 45.66 -35.37
C LEU A 772 -26.82 45.95 -35.09
N LEU A 773 -27.45 45.17 -34.22
CA LEU A 773 -28.81 45.45 -33.75
C LEU A 773 -28.90 46.76 -32.97
N LEU A 774 -27.94 47.01 -32.08
CA LEU A 774 -27.86 48.26 -31.32
C LEU A 774 -27.64 49.45 -32.23
N PHE A 775 -26.75 49.30 -33.22
CA PHE A 775 -26.50 50.35 -34.23
C PHE A 775 -27.71 50.61 -35.11
N GLY A 776 -28.42 49.54 -35.51
CA GLY A 776 -29.69 49.64 -36.24
C GLY A 776 -30.77 50.34 -35.42
N LEU A 777 -30.89 50.06 -34.14
CA LEU A 777 -31.78 50.73 -33.21
C LEU A 777 -31.46 52.23 -33.04
N ILE A 778 -30.17 52.56 -32.94
CA ILE A 778 -29.72 53.96 -32.87
C ILE A 778 -30.04 54.69 -34.16
N ILE A 779 -29.80 54.11 -35.33
CA ILE A 779 -30.13 54.72 -36.62
C ILE A 779 -31.63 54.87 -36.75
N TRP A 780 -32.43 53.87 -36.35
CA TRP A 780 -33.88 53.95 -36.37
C TRP A 780 -34.40 55.07 -35.46
N TRP A 781 -33.83 55.18 -34.23
CA TRP A 781 -34.19 56.21 -33.27
C TRP A 781 -33.88 57.63 -33.81
N VAL A 782 -32.68 57.84 -34.34
CA VAL A 782 -32.25 59.07 -34.93
C VAL A 782 -33.11 59.47 -36.16
N ARG A 783 -33.55 58.50 -36.93
CA ARG A 783 -34.47 58.74 -38.08
C ARG A 783 -35.88 59.03 -37.65
N LYS A 784 -36.32 58.62 -36.52
CA LYS A 784 -37.65 58.87 -35.98
C LYS A 784 -37.76 60.25 -35.33
N GLU A 785 -36.67 60.82 -34.90
CA GLU A 785 -36.62 62.18 -34.34
C GLU A 785 -36.36 63.26 -35.41
N ARG A 786 -36.06 62.89 -36.65
CA ARG A 786 -36.07 63.80 -37.83
C ARG A 786 -37.40 63.66 -38.57
#